data_d0cf31e3c1ea6304ef92c7f416e6cfc3
#
_entry.id   d0cf31e3c1ea6304ef92c7f416e6cfc3
#
_cell.length_a   1.000
_cell.length_b   1.000
_cell.length_c   1.000
_cell.angle_alpha   90.00
_cell.angle_beta   90.00
_cell.angle_gamma   90.00
#
_symmetry.space_group_name_H-M   'P 1'
#
loop_
_entity.id
_entity.type
_entity.pdbx_description
1 polymer ?
#
loop_
_entity_poly.entity_id
_entity_poly.type
_entity_poly.pdbx_seq_one_letter_code
_entity_poly.pdbx_strand_id
1 'polypeptide(L)'
;MKKRFISVLLCIALLATMTAFTIPANAAADEGEAAGYNRTSPLDGADDFTWDNASVYFLLTDRFYNGNTSNDHSYGRATDSSGKAISGWNTNPGTFHGGDFAGITKKINEGYFDNLGVNAIWISAPYEQIHGYVTPGEGQDFAHYSYHGYYVLDYTETDANFGTKAEFKTMVDTAHQHGIRVVMDIVMNHAGYNTIKDMIQYNFGTFKDKSAAQSYLYKITGVNGLHDYINYDETSSDWGRWWGSGWVRSGLPGYSTGGGGDIEMCLAGLPDFKTESTSPVSIPTFLKTKWQGEGTYNTKLSKYGSSDTVSNYLVKWLSEWVSTYGVDGFRCDTAKHVEDASWKKLKTSCVSALKTWRQNNPNSPGANWDEDFWMTGEAWGHGLGYSHYYSEGGFDSMINFSFSGSGVNGVEGINGIYQNYASTINNQKGFNALTYISSHDSNLARSNLIYQGSAFQLMPGAIQIFYGDESNRPLVPGMNFDGNGGSGHSLRSDMNWSSLDSKTLAHWQKVGKFRSNHVAVGAGDHQQITAYNSSTGYTFSRSYDDGMTSDGVICTIGAPANKSIAVDVSSIWQNGKTVTNAYDGTTAVVTNGKATFNSGANGTILIEGPMPTISMSLKGEYSFYDSEEVTVSLRGADYAMVSVNGGTAFRVVDGQKFSIGDGIDLGEVFTVTMTATNSTETITKPFNFKRKDPNAVVKIYFDNTKYKWSPVTAYVYTEDSSGNVVSNADWPGVNMDYDKSTDLYVYELPDNLENGLVIFSSNGNNQYPGAQQKGLEIQETNKLFSYGEKWTDYNGETADPDQTDPPADTYNVYFDNSNNNFSNPYIYYWRSKTDNGEDTWPGIPMKKYKDNVYMATIPTDHDMCIFSDNGGNQTFNQTIPGADYIYRNGAWEKYDEAEVTPTQPSTDGDSTQILVGDANFDGIISVSDATLVQRCAAELTTFNAKEKLAGDCNGDKIISVADATLIQKYAAEFNEDLKLTGTYVNA
;
A
#
# COMPACT_ATOMS: atom_id res chain seq x y z
N MET A 1 -34.26 17.59 -16.74
CA MET A 1 -33.16 18.44 -17.18
C MET A 1 -32.58 19.33 -16.08
N LYS A 2 -33.35 20.09 -15.27
CA LYS A 2 -32.76 20.98 -14.21
C LYS A 2 -32.16 20.25 -12.98
N LYS A 3 -32.49 19.01 -12.66
CA LYS A 3 -31.95 18.27 -11.50
C LYS A 3 -30.64 17.52 -11.80
N ARG A 4 -30.34 17.22 -13.06
CA ARG A 4 -29.07 16.59 -13.46
C ARG A 4 -27.90 17.59 -13.55
N PHE A 5 -28.19 18.84 -13.86
CA PHE A 5 -27.17 19.91 -13.89
C PHE A 5 -26.58 20.25 -12.51
N ILE A 6 -27.35 20.02 -11.42
CA ILE A 6 -26.89 20.31 -10.07
C ILE A 6 -25.92 19.22 -9.56
N SER A 7 -26.07 17.98 -9.97
CA SER A 7 -25.15 16.90 -9.60
C SER A 7 -23.79 17.02 -10.27
N VAL A 8 -23.75 17.44 -11.55
CA VAL A 8 -22.50 17.67 -12.28
C VAL A 8 -21.78 18.91 -11.77
N LEU A 9 -22.51 20.00 -11.41
CA LEU A 9 -21.91 21.18 -10.80
C LEU A 9 -21.37 20.91 -9.37
N LEU A 10 -21.98 19.98 -8.62
CA LEU A 10 -21.48 19.58 -7.31
C LEU A 10 -20.19 18.77 -7.42
N CYS A 11 -20.04 17.90 -8.42
CA CYS A 11 -18.79 17.18 -8.70
C CYS A 11 -17.67 18.12 -9.17
N ILE A 12 -17.99 19.15 -9.97
CA ILE A 12 -17.00 20.15 -10.40
C ILE A 12 -16.61 21.09 -9.25
N ALA A 13 -17.55 21.42 -8.36
CA ALA A 13 -17.24 22.23 -7.15
C ALA A 13 -16.40 21.42 -6.13
N LEU A 14 -16.55 20.09 -6.05
CA LEU A 14 -15.67 19.22 -5.25
C LEU A 14 -14.27 19.06 -5.87
N LEU A 15 -14.15 19.05 -7.19
CA LEU A 15 -12.84 19.00 -7.87
C LEU A 15 -12.04 20.31 -7.74
N ALA A 16 -12.72 21.46 -7.59
CA ALA A 16 -12.04 22.75 -7.40
C ALA A 16 -11.64 23.06 -5.94
N THR A 17 -12.09 22.24 -4.97
CA THR A 17 -11.73 22.40 -3.55
C THR A 17 -10.77 21.34 -3.04
N MET A 18 -10.33 20.40 -3.89
CA MET A 18 -9.34 19.39 -3.55
C MET A 18 -7.89 19.82 -3.86
N THR A 19 -7.59 21.13 -3.83
CA THR A 19 -6.20 21.55 -3.71
C THR A 19 -5.80 21.45 -2.24
N ALA A 20 -4.92 20.49 -1.98
CA ALA A 20 -4.12 20.36 -0.76
C ALA A 20 -4.90 20.13 0.56
N PHE A 21 -5.51 18.98 0.73
CA PHE A 21 -5.41 18.33 2.03
C PHE A 21 -4.16 17.43 1.97
N THR A 22 -3.02 18.00 2.31
CA THR A 22 -1.96 17.21 2.91
C THR A 22 -2.52 16.77 4.26
N ILE A 23 -3.02 15.54 4.33
CA ILE A 23 -3.14 14.85 5.60
C ILE A 23 -1.72 14.86 6.16
N PRO A 24 -1.48 15.38 7.37
CA PRO A 24 -0.15 15.26 7.95
C PRO A 24 0.23 13.78 7.91
N ALA A 25 1.46 13.50 7.48
CA ALA A 25 2.06 12.18 7.41
C ALA A 25 2.39 11.62 8.81
N ASN A 26 1.47 11.75 9.75
CA ASN A 26 1.59 11.34 11.15
C ASN A 26 0.26 10.78 11.66
N ALA A 27 -0.38 9.89 10.90
CA ALA A 27 -1.10 8.83 11.58
C ALA A 27 0.00 7.80 11.89
N ALA A 28 0.35 7.65 13.15
CA ALA A 28 1.20 6.56 13.59
C ALA A 28 0.61 5.28 13.01
N ALA A 29 1.38 4.61 12.16
CA ALA A 29 1.02 3.30 11.71
C ALA A 29 1.03 2.42 12.94
N ASP A 30 -0.07 1.77 13.20
CA ASP A 30 -0.04 0.54 13.95
C ASP A 30 1.06 -0.32 13.32
N GLU A 31 2.03 -0.79 14.09
CA GLU A 31 3.13 -1.64 13.62
C GLU A 31 2.64 -3.02 13.14
N GLY A 32 1.34 -3.16 12.91
CA GLY A 32 0.79 -4.29 12.20
C GLY A 32 1.28 -4.25 10.76
N GLU A 33 2.14 -5.16 10.38
CA GLU A 33 2.42 -5.44 8.97
C GLU A 33 1.10 -5.51 8.22
N ALA A 34 0.99 -4.79 7.12
CA ALA A 34 -0.11 -5.01 6.19
C ALA A 34 -0.11 -6.50 5.88
N ALA A 35 -1.25 -7.18 6.16
CA ALA A 35 -1.28 -8.62 6.27
C ALA A 35 -0.74 -9.27 4.97
N GLY A 36 0.43 -9.89 5.06
CA GLY A 36 1.08 -10.60 3.98
C GLY A 36 2.07 -9.82 3.12
N TYR A 37 2.29 -8.53 3.36
CA TYR A 37 3.36 -7.82 2.65
C TYR A 37 4.69 -8.09 3.31
N ASN A 38 5.56 -8.75 2.59
CA ASN A 38 6.94 -8.99 3.00
C ASN A 38 7.85 -8.14 2.10
N ARG A 39 8.57 -7.17 2.67
CA ARG A 39 9.70 -6.54 1.96
C ARG A 39 10.77 -7.60 1.81
N THR A 40 10.80 -8.23 0.65
CA THR A 40 11.83 -9.18 0.32
C THR A 40 13.09 -8.44 -0.12
N SER A 41 14.25 -8.88 0.36
CA SER A 41 15.51 -8.46 -0.24
C SER A 41 15.58 -8.97 -1.67
N PRO A 42 16.04 -8.15 -2.64
CA PRO A 42 16.21 -8.60 -4.02
C PRO A 42 17.15 -9.78 -4.20
N LEU A 43 17.96 -10.12 -3.19
CA LEU A 43 18.93 -11.21 -3.24
C LEU A 43 18.52 -12.42 -2.39
N ASP A 44 17.35 -12.43 -1.85
CA ASP A 44 16.85 -13.48 -0.95
C ASP A 44 16.21 -14.65 -1.68
N GLY A 45 16.28 -14.82 -2.80
CA GLY A 45 15.63 -15.89 -3.49
C GLY A 45 16.29 -16.13 -4.84
N ALA A 46 15.49 -16.46 -5.81
CA ALA A 46 15.95 -16.77 -7.13
C ALA A 46 16.26 -15.56 -8.01
N ASP A 47 15.87 -14.35 -7.58
CA ASP A 47 16.08 -13.13 -8.35
C ASP A 47 16.16 -11.86 -7.48
N ASP A 48 16.48 -10.72 -8.12
CA ASP A 48 16.70 -9.42 -7.50
C ASP A 48 15.41 -8.56 -7.45
N PHE A 49 14.24 -9.16 -7.52
CA PHE A 49 12.98 -8.43 -7.56
C PHE A 49 12.51 -7.97 -6.17
N THR A 50 11.95 -6.78 -6.11
CA THR A 50 11.11 -6.31 -5.00
C THR A 50 10.00 -5.42 -5.54
N TRP A 51 8.80 -5.55 -4.96
CA TRP A 51 7.68 -4.65 -5.28
C TRP A 51 8.00 -3.18 -4.99
N ASP A 52 8.93 -2.88 -4.09
CA ASP A 52 9.36 -1.51 -3.79
C ASP A 52 10.11 -0.84 -4.94
N ASN A 53 10.67 -1.62 -5.86
CA ASN A 53 11.31 -1.12 -7.08
C ASN A 53 10.60 -1.57 -8.35
N ALA A 54 9.37 -2.09 -8.26
CA ALA A 54 8.68 -2.65 -9.40
C ALA A 54 8.41 -1.60 -10.50
N SER A 55 8.63 -2.02 -11.74
CA SER A 55 8.18 -1.35 -12.96
C SER A 55 7.02 -2.15 -13.54
N VAL A 56 5.79 -1.75 -13.19
CA VAL A 56 4.55 -2.42 -13.59
C VAL A 56 4.07 -1.86 -14.93
N TYR A 57 4.10 -2.67 -15.97
CA TYR A 57 3.59 -2.27 -17.29
C TYR A 57 2.12 -2.62 -17.41
N PHE A 58 1.25 -1.61 -17.33
CA PHE A 58 -0.19 -1.78 -17.50
C PHE A 58 -0.59 -1.73 -18.97
N LEU A 59 -1.26 -2.76 -19.43
CA LEU A 59 -1.80 -2.84 -20.78
C LEU A 59 -3.28 -3.28 -20.79
N LEU A 60 -4.04 -2.72 -21.74
CA LEU A 60 -5.33 -3.26 -22.11
C LEU A 60 -5.09 -4.39 -23.11
N THR A 61 -5.43 -5.63 -22.73
CA THR A 61 -5.18 -6.85 -23.54
C THR A 61 -5.66 -6.67 -24.97
N ASP A 62 -6.90 -6.19 -25.13
CA ASP A 62 -7.52 -5.97 -26.45
C ASP A 62 -6.77 -4.97 -27.34
N ARG A 63 -6.11 -3.97 -26.75
CA ARG A 63 -5.48 -2.84 -27.46
C ARG A 63 -3.99 -3.02 -27.67
N PHE A 64 -3.39 -4.07 -27.12
CA PHE A 64 -1.95 -4.21 -27.09
C PHE A 64 -1.41 -4.87 -28.37
N TYR A 65 -1.71 -6.13 -28.61
CA TYR A 65 -1.25 -6.83 -29.82
C TYR A 65 -2.16 -8.02 -30.13
N ASN A 66 -2.63 -8.11 -31.38
CA ASN A 66 -3.40 -9.25 -31.88
C ASN A 66 -2.43 -10.37 -32.31
N GLY A 67 -2.37 -11.46 -31.56
CA GLY A 67 -1.53 -12.64 -31.82
C GLY A 67 -2.30 -13.76 -32.49
N ASN A 68 -3.63 -13.81 -32.34
CA ASN A 68 -4.51 -14.88 -32.85
C ASN A 68 -5.78 -14.30 -33.44
N THR A 69 -5.77 -14.03 -34.74
CA THR A 69 -6.93 -13.43 -35.46
C THR A 69 -8.17 -14.34 -35.53
N SER A 70 -8.10 -15.59 -35.11
CA SER A 70 -9.25 -16.51 -35.14
C SER A 70 -10.25 -16.25 -34.01
N ASN A 71 -9.85 -15.52 -32.94
CA ASN A 71 -10.68 -15.19 -31.81
C ASN A 71 -11.31 -13.77 -31.85
N ASP A 72 -10.99 -12.94 -32.87
CA ASP A 72 -11.40 -11.53 -32.99
C ASP A 72 -12.91 -11.30 -32.84
N HIS A 73 -13.71 -12.26 -33.24
CA HIS A 73 -15.17 -12.18 -33.25
C HIS A 73 -15.84 -13.21 -32.34
N SER A 74 -15.17 -13.62 -31.28
CA SER A 74 -15.74 -14.54 -30.31
C SER A 74 -17.10 -14.03 -29.81
N TYR A 75 -17.98 -14.98 -29.49
CA TYR A 75 -19.39 -14.69 -29.21
C TYR A 75 -20.15 -13.97 -30.32
N GLY A 76 -19.63 -13.88 -31.55
CA GLY A 76 -20.19 -13.12 -32.66
C GLY A 76 -20.20 -11.60 -32.42
N ARG A 77 -19.25 -11.08 -31.67
CA ARG A 77 -19.07 -9.64 -31.45
C ARG A 77 -18.67 -8.94 -32.76
N ALA A 78 -19.30 -7.79 -33.02
CA ALA A 78 -19.08 -6.96 -34.21
C ALA A 78 -19.21 -7.72 -35.55
N THR A 79 -20.13 -8.69 -35.61
CA THR A 79 -20.46 -9.41 -36.87
C THR A 79 -21.87 -9.08 -37.34
N ASP A 80 -22.09 -9.23 -38.65
CA ASP A 80 -23.40 -9.19 -39.24
C ASP A 80 -24.16 -10.52 -38.99
N SER A 81 -25.42 -10.61 -39.47
CA SER A 81 -26.26 -11.78 -39.28
C SER A 81 -25.75 -13.06 -39.96
N SER A 82 -24.78 -12.95 -40.86
CA SER A 82 -24.10 -14.09 -41.51
C SER A 82 -22.83 -14.52 -40.77
N GLY A 83 -22.45 -13.84 -39.69
CA GLY A 83 -21.20 -14.06 -38.93
C GLY A 83 -19.99 -13.40 -39.55
N LYS A 84 -20.16 -12.53 -40.55
CA LYS A 84 -19.04 -11.80 -41.16
C LYS A 84 -18.76 -10.52 -40.37
N ALA A 85 -17.50 -10.19 -40.23
CA ALA A 85 -17.04 -8.95 -39.58
C ALA A 85 -17.69 -7.71 -40.21
N ILE A 86 -18.21 -6.80 -39.37
CA ILE A 86 -18.74 -5.51 -39.79
C ILE A 86 -17.56 -4.58 -40.14
N SER A 87 -17.67 -3.88 -41.27
CA SER A 87 -16.61 -2.95 -41.68
C SER A 87 -16.34 -1.89 -40.61
N GLY A 88 -15.06 -1.63 -40.31
CA GLY A 88 -14.63 -0.67 -39.30
C GLY A 88 -14.68 -1.17 -37.85
N TRP A 89 -14.89 -2.45 -37.65
CA TRP A 89 -14.93 -3.05 -36.29
C TRP A 89 -13.65 -2.77 -35.50
N ASN A 90 -12.49 -2.86 -36.11
CA ASN A 90 -11.20 -2.67 -35.47
C ASN A 90 -10.69 -1.21 -35.43
N THR A 91 -11.56 -0.27 -35.79
CA THR A 91 -11.31 1.17 -35.68
C THR A 91 -12.41 1.90 -34.91
N ASN A 92 -13.47 1.21 -34.53
CA ASN A 92 -14.54 1.74 -33.71
C ASN A 92 -14.10 1.72 -32.23
N PRO A 93 -14.12 2.84 -31.53
CA PRO A 93 -13.51 2.95 -30.20
C PRO A 93 -14.10 2.05 -29.13
N GLY A 94 -15.33 1.54 -29.33
CA GLY A 94 -16.02 0.71 -28.35
C GLY A 94 -16.02 -0.79 -28.66
N THR A 95 -15.47 -1.24 -29.79
CA THR A 95 -15.41 -2.67 -30.16
C THR A 95 -14.14 -3.32 -29.65
N PHE A 96 -14.10 -4.66 -29.65
CA PHE A 96 -12.85 -5.39 -29.51
C PHE A 96 -11.99 -5.20 -30.76
N HIS A 97 -10.69 -5.05 -30.64
CA HIS A 97 -9.73 -4.88 -31.74
C HIS A 97 -8.83 -6.11 -31.92
N GLY A 98 -8.98 -7.14 -31.08
CA GLY A 98 -8.38 -8.45 -31.23
C GLY A 98 -7.06 -8.67 -30.48
N GLY A 99 -6.63 -7.74 -29.67
CA GLY A 99 -5.49 -7.99 -28.77
C GLY A 99 -5.80 -9.12 -27.79
N ASP A 100 -4.81 -10.00 -27.53
CA ASP A 100 -5.01 -11.27 -26.86
C ASP A 100 -3.78 -11.78 -26.08
N PHE A 101 -3.92 -12.89 -25.34
CA PHE A 101 -2.84 -13.50 -24.58
C PHE A 101 -1.70 -14.00 -25.46
N ALA A 102 -2.02 -14.47 -26.67
CA ALA A 102 -1.00 -14.90 -27.65
C ALA A 102 -0.15 -13.70 -28.11
N GLY A 103 -0.77 -12.53 -28.26
CA GLY A 103 -0.08 -11.30 -28.58
C GLY A 103 0.85 -10.80 -27.47
N ILE A 104 0.39 -10.85 -26.23
CA ILE A 104 1.22 -10.52 -25.06
C ILE A 104 2.41 -11.49 -24.98
N THR A 105 2.15 -12.80 -25.05
CA THR A 105 3.17 -13.86 -25.06
C THR A 105 4.23 -13.61 -26.13
N LYS A 106 3.81 -13.24 -27.36
CA LYS A 106 4.73 -12.92 -28.43
C LYS A 106 5.62 -11.74 -28.08
N LYS A 107 5.06 -10.67 -27.49
CA LYS A 107 5.84 -9.47 -27.13
C LYS A 107 6.81 -9.72 -25.96
N ILE A 108 6.47 -10.61 -25.04
CA ILE A 108 7.39 -11.07 -24.01
C ILE A 108 8.57 -11.81 -24.68
N ASN A 109 8.30 -12.80 -25.52
CA ASN A 109 9.34 -13.55 -26.23
C ASN A 109 10.20 -12.70 -27.18
N GLU A 110 9.67 -11.57 -27.67
CA GLU A 110 10.47 -10.60 -28.47
C GLU A 110 11.41 -9.74 -27.58
N GLY A 111 11.35 -9.88 -26.26
CA GLY A 111 12.16 -9.11 -25.28
C GLY A 111 11.74 -7.65 -25.17
N TYR A 112 10.49 -7.33 -25.54
CA TYR A 112 10.02 -5.95 -25.49
C TYR A 112 10.05 -5.39 -24.07
N PHE A 113 9.54 -6.16 -23.12
CA PHE A 113 9.46 -5.79 -21.71
C PHE A 113 10.83 -5.83 -21.04
N ASP A 114 11.64 -6.85 -21.33
CA ASP A 114 13.04 -6.93 -20.85
C ASP A 114 13.84 -5.70 -21.23
N ASN A 115 13.67 -5.26 -22.48
CA ASN A 115 14.35 -4.07 -22.99
C ASN A 115 13.91 -2.77 -22.31
N LEU A 116 12.70 -2.72 -21.77
CA LEU A 116 12.17 -1.58 -21.00
C LEU A 116 12.51 -1.65 -19.51
N GLY A 117 13.11 -2.75 -19.02
CA GLY A 117 13.33 -2.97 -17.59
C GLY A 117 12.01 -3.19 -16.82
N VAL A 118 10.99 -3.71 -17.50
CA VAL A 118 9.71 -4.09 -16.90
C VAL A 118 9.88 -5.43 -16.19
N ASN A 119 9.45 -5.50 -14.96
CA ASN A 119 9.52 -6.69 -14.14
C ASN A 119 8.15 -7.15 -13.56
N ALA A 120 7.08 -6.42 -13.91
CA ALA A 120 5.71 -6.87 -13.71
C ALA A 120 4.82 -6.37 -14.85
N ILE A 121 3.86 -7.21 -15.30
CA ILE A 121 2.87 -6.84 -16.30
C ILE A 121 1.48 -6.87 -15.65
N TRP A 122 0.75 -5.75 -15.71
CA TRP A 122 -0.66 -5.69 -15.33
C TRP A 122 -1.51 -5.77 -16.59
N ILE A 123 -2.33 -6.84 -16.69
CA ILE A 123 -3.28 -7.06 -17.78
C ILE A 123 -4.69 -6.69 -17.35
N SER A 124 -5.52 -6.22 -18.29
CA SER A 124 -6.95 -6.05 -18.05
C SER A 124 -7.62 -7.36 -17.64
N ALA A 125 -8.75 -7.29 -16.91
CA ALA A 125 -9.43 -8.47 -16.34
C ALA A 125 -9.71 -9.53 -17.40
N PRO A 126 -9.15 -10.76 -17.26
CA PRO A 126 -9.12 -11.76 -18.31
C PRO A 126 -10.37 -12.60 -18.41
N TYR A 127 -11.25 -12.57 -17.40
CA TYR A 127 -12.42 -13.42 -17.32
C TYR A 127 -13.53 -13.00 -18.28
N GLU A 128 -14.49 -13.90 -18.50
CA GLU A 128 -15.53 -13.75 -19.51
C GLU A 128 -16.41 -12.53 -19.25
N GLN A 129 -16.53 -11.69 -20.26
CA GLN A 129 -17.26 -10.44 -20.25
C GLN A 129 -18.65 -10.62 -20.89
N ILE A 130 -19.59 -9.68 -20.64
CA ILE A 130 -20.88 -9.66 -21.33
C ILE A 130 -20.70 -9.83 -22.85
N HIS A 131 -21.58 -10.61 -23.49
CA HIS A 131 -21.42 -10.97 -24.90
C HIS A 131 -21.89 -9.87 -25.86
N GLY A 132 -22.84 -9.06 -25.42
CA GLY A 132 -23.34 -7.93 -26.19
C GLY A 132 -22.60 -6.63 -25.83
N TYR A 133 -23.24 -5.52 -26.14
CA TYR A 133 -22.74 -4.18 -25.89
C TYR A 133 -23.82 -3.29 -25.28
N VAL A 134 -23.39 -2.19 -24.71
CA VAL A 134 -24.23 -1.07 -24.26
C VAL A 134 -23.98 0.16 -25.12
N THR A 135 -24.77 1.21 -24.94
CA THR A 135 -24.48 2.52 -25.54
C THR A 135 -23.43 3.25 -24.69
N PRO A 136 -22.49 3.96 -25.30
CA PRO A 136 -21.63 4.86 -24.57
C PRO A 136 -22.44 6.03 -24.01
N GLY A 137 -21.83 6.78 -23.09
CA GLY A 137 -22.44 7.97 -22.51
C GLY A 137 -22.73 9.09 -23.50
N GLU A 138 -23.16 10.24 -23.00
CA GLU A 138 -23.68 11.39 -23.75
C GLU A 138 -22.86 11.77 -25.00
N GLY A 139 -23.57 11.92 -26.14
CA GLY A 139 -23.01 12.45 -27.38
C GLY A 139 -22.29 11.45 -28.29
N GLN A 140 -22.21 10.19 -27.88
CA GLN A 140 -21.52 9.14 -28.66
C GLN A 140 -22.51 8.06 -29.12
N ASP A 141 -22.32 7.56 -30.33
CA ASP A 141 -23.23 6.59 -30.96
C ASP A 141 -22.46 5.44 -31.59
N PHE A 142 -21.82 4.63 -30.74
CA PHE A 142 -21.16 3.40 -31.14
C PHE A 142 -21.41 2.27 -30.15
N ALA A 143 -21.25 1.03 -30.57
CA ALA A 143 -21.38 -0.13 -29.70
C ALA A 143 -20.22 -0.19 -28.69
N HIS A 144 -20.53 -0.15 -27.41
CA HIS A 144 -19.55 -0.23 -26.33
C HIS A 144 -19.55 -1.64 -25.75
N TYR A 145 -18.65 -2.48 -26.25
CA TYR A 145 -18.34 -3.80 -25.72
C TYR A 145 -17.38 -3.70 -24.55
N SER A 146 -17.27 -4.77 -23.78
CA SER A 146 -16.39 -4.83 -22.60
C SER A 146 -14.94 -5.21 -22.94
N TYR A 147 -14.34 -4.55 -23.93
CA TYR A 147 -12.96 -4.81 -24.33
C TYR A 147 -11.93 -4.47 -23.24
N HIS A 148 -12.34 -3.67 -22.29
CA HIS A 148 -11.52 -3.22 -21.14
C HIS A 148 -11.55 -4.18 -19.94
N GLY A 149 -12.48 -5.15 -19.90
CA GLY A 149 -12.54 -6.16 -18.84
C GLY A 149 -13.44 -5.87 -17.63
N TYR A 150 -14.14 -4.72 -17.59
CA TYR A 150 -14.90 -4.31 -16.40
C TYR A 150 -16.39 -4.69 -16.39
N TYR A 151 -16.90 -5.41 -17.38
CA TYR A 151 -18.31 -5.84 -17.42
C TYR A 151 -18.42 -7.35 -17.37
N VAL A 152 -18.19 -7.89 -16.20
CA VAL A 152 -18.03 -9.33 -15.94
C VAL A 152 -19.32 -10.08 -16.16
N LEU A 153 -19.22 -11.25 -16.81
CA LEU A 153 -20.27 -12.26 -16.93
C LEU A 153 -19.94 -13.50 -16.11
N ASP A 154 -18.76 -14.09 -16.29
CA ASP A 154 -18.34 -15.32 -15.60
C ASP A 154 -16.88 -15.24 -15.16
N TYR A 155 -16.64 -15.16 -13.86
CA TYR A 155 -15.30 -15.10 -13.26
C TYR A 155 -14.46 -16.36 -13.45
N THR A 156 -15.08 -17.48 -13.82
CA THR A 156 -14.45 -18.80 -13.84
C THR A 156 -13.93 -19.22 -15.22
N GLU A 157 -14.15 -18.40 -16.23
CA GLU A 157 -13.71 -18.64 -17.61
C GLU A 157 -12.95 -17.44 -18.18
N THR A 158 -12.03 -17.64 -19.14
CA THR A 158 -11.43 -16.54 -19.91
C THR A 158 -12.44 -16.00 -20.93
N ASP A 159 -12.36 -14.69 -21.22
CA ASP A 159 -13.04 -14.14 -22.39
C ASP A 159 -12.39 -14.67 -23.67
N ALA A 160 -13.19 -15.29 -24.54
CA ALA A 160 -12.67 -15.95 -25.73
C ALA A 160 -12.04 -14.99 -26.76
N ASN A 161 -12.32 -13.67 -26.70
CA ASN A 161 -11.58 -12.69 -27.48
C ASN A 161 -10.16 -12.47 -26.95
N PHE A 162 -9.94 -12.65 -25.64
CA PHE A 162 -8.60 -12.60 -25.06
C PHE A 162 -7.85 -13.92 -25.22
N GLY A 163 -8.55 -15.01 -25.42
CA GLY A 163 -7.98 -16.33 -25.61
C GLY A 163 -8.47 -17.39 -24.65
N THR A 164 -7.89 -18.58 -24.76
CA THR A 164 -8.21 -19.74 -23.91
C THR A 164 -7.44 -19.70 -22.59
N LYS A 165 -7.91 -20.48 -21.60
CA LYS A 165 -7.17 -20.76 -20.34
C LYS A 165 -5.76 -21.32 -20.58
N ALA A 166 -5.56 -22.07 -21.67
CA ALA A 166 -4.24 -22.61 -22.03
C ALA A 166 -3.31 -21.49 -22.54
N GLU A 167 -3.84 -20.56 -23.35
CA GLU A 167 -3.07 -19.39 -23.81
C GLU A 167 -2.77 -18.45 -22.65
N PHE A 168 -3.71 -18.23 -21.71
CA PHE A 168 -3.47 -17.50 -20.48
C PHE A 168 -2.33 -18.12 -19.66
N LYS A 169 -2.36 -19.45 -19.43
CA LYS A 169 -1.29 -20.15 -18.74
C LYS A 169 0.05 -19.96 -19.45
N THR A 170 0.07 -20.11 -20.78
CA THR A 170 1.29 -19.93 -21.57
C THR A 170 1.84 -18.50 -21.41
N MET A 171 0.99 -17.49 -21.36
CA MET A 171 1.38 -16.11 -21.14
C MET A 171 2.02 -15.93 -19.75
N VAL A 172 1.41 -16.47 -18.69
CA VAL A 172 1.95 -16.41 -17.32
C VAL A 172 3.29 -17.15 -17.24
N ASP A 173 3.35 -18.39 -17.70
CA ASP A 173 4.60 -19.19 -17.70
C ASP A 173 5.73 -18.48 -18.48
N THR A 174 5.40 -17.83 -19.61
CA THR A 174 6.38 -17.09 -20.41
C THR A 174 6.84 -15.82 -19.68
N ALA A 175 5.94 -15.09 -19.04
CA ALA A 175 6.31 -13.93 -18.22
C ALA A 175 7.27 -14.34 -17.10
N HIS A 176 6.95 -15.41 -16.38
CA HIS A 176 7.79 -15.94 -15.32
C HIS A 176 9.18 -16.41 -15.82
N GLN A 177 9.26 -17.01 -17.02
CA GLN A 177 10.54 -17.37 -17.64
C GLN A 177 11.45 -16.16 -17.88
N HIS A 178 10.86 -14.98 -18.08
CA HIS A 178 11.55 -13.71 -18.26
C HIS A 178 11.73 -12.92 -16.95
N GLY A 179 11.42 -13.50 -15.78
CA GLY A 179 11.51 -12.80 -14.49
C GLY A 179 10.40 -11.74 -14.28
N ILE A 180 9.32 -11.82 -15.05
CA ILE A 180 8.24 -10.84 -15.07
C ILE A 180 7.04 -11.39 -14.29
N ARG A 181 6.61 -10.68 -13.23
CA ARG A 181 5.40 -10.99 -12.46
C ARG A 181 4.15 -10.64 -13.24
N VAL A 182 3.07 -11.37 -13.01
CA VAL A 182 1.77 -11.10 -13.66
C VAL A 182 0.77 -10.58 -12.64
N VAL A 183 0.29 -9.36 -12.86
CA VAL A 183 -0.77 -8.71 -12.08
C VAL A 183 -2.05 -8.72 -12.91
N MET A 184 -3.11 -9.28 -12.35
CA MET A 184 -4.41 -9.39 -13.01
C MET A 184 -5.35 -8.30 -12.50
N ASP A 185 -6.01 -7.57 -13.39
CA ASP A 185 -7.10 -6.67 -12.99
C ASP A 185 -8.30 -7.47 -12.50
N ILE A 186 -8.92 -7.03 -11.40
CA ILE A 186 -10.09 -7.69 -10.84
C ILE A 186 -11.18 -6.69 -10.45
N VAL A 187 -12.42 -7.15 -10.54
CA VAL A 187 -13.63 -6.39 -10.19
C VAL A 187 -14.42 -7.16 -9.15
N MET A 188 -14.58 -6.61 -7.94
CA MET A 188 -15.44 -7.20 -6.90
C MET A 188 -16.70 -6.38 -6.61
N ASN A 189 -16.72 -5.12 -7.02
CA ASN A 189 -17.83 -4.23 -6.70
C ASN A 189 -19.09 -4.48 -7.53
N HIS A 190 -18.95 -4.84 -8.80
CA HIS A 190 -20.07 -4.87 -9.73
C HIS A 190 -19.95 -5.96 -10.80
N ALA A 191 -21.08 -6.28 -11.42
CA ALA A 191 -21.15 -7.13 -12.59
C ALA A 191 -21.34 -6.31 -13.88
N GLY A 192 -21.30 -6.99 -15.04
CA GLY A 192 -21.58 -6.38 -16.33
C GLY A 192 -23.05 -5.98 -16.49
N TYR A 193 -23.29 -5.00 -17.35
CA TYR A 193 -24.63 -4.57 -17.74
C TYR A 193 -25.44 -5.68 -18.38
N ASN A 194 -26.76 -5.54 -18.34
CA ASN A 194 -27.65 -6.31 -19.21
C ASN A 194 -27.51 -5.84 -20.69
N THR A 195 -27.28 -6.77 -21.59
CA THR A 195 -27.27 -6.47 -23.03
C THR A 195 -28.38 -7.22 -23.76
N ILE A 196 -28.82 -6.75 -24.95
CA ILE A 196 -29.83 -7.44 -25.76
C ILE A 196 -29.39 -8.88 -26.03
N LYS A 197 -28.10 -9.11 -26.29
CA LYS A 197 -27.57 -10.44 -26.57
C LYS A 197 -27.66 -11.37 -25.38
N ASP A 198 -27.20 -10.91 -24.22
CA ASP A 198 -27.24 -11.70 -22.99
C ASP A 198 -28.68 -11.94 -22.52
N MET A 199 -29.59 -10.95 -22.64
CA MET A 199 -31.02 -11.10 -22.40
C MET A 199 -31.65 -12.22 -23.23
N ILE A 200 -31.29 -12.29 -24.51
CA ILE A 200 -31.80 -13.34 -25.40
C ILE A 200 -31.18 -14.70 -25.09
N GLN A 201 -29.85 -14.73 -24.89
CA GLN A 201 -29.08 -15.96 -24.65
C GLN A 201 -29.46 -16.65 -23.35
N TYR A 202 -29.63 -15.87 -22.27
CA TYR A 202 -29.91 -16.38 -20.93
C TYR A 202 -31.33 -16.18 -20.47
N ASN A 203 -32.20 -15.65 -21.32
CA ASN A 203 -33.64 -15.52 -21.12
C ASN A 203 -34.00 -14.75 -19.84
N PHE A 204 -33.48 -13.54 -19.72
CA PHE A 204 -33.82 -12.61 -18.63
C PHE A 204 -34.29 -11.27 -19.17
N GLY A 205 -35.04 -10.52 -18.35
CA GLY A 205 -35.70 -9.29 -18.78
C GLY A 205 -36.74 -9.54 -19.89
N THR A 206 -37.36 -8.48 -20.34
CA THR A 206 -38.37 -8.56 -21.43
C THR A 206 -38.19 -7.43 -22.45
N PHE A 207 -38.78 -7.60 -23.64
CA PHE A 207 -38.71 -6.64 -24.71
C PHE A 207 -40.12 -6.07 -25.01
N LYS A 208 -40.20 -4.78 -25.28
CA LYS A 208 -41.38 -4.12 -25.85
C LYS A 208 -41.58 -4.56 -27.29
N ASP A 209 -40.48 -4.66 -28.05
CA ASP A 209 -40.41 -5.22 -29.40
C ASP A 209 -39.11 -6.01 -29.55
N LYS A 210 -39.21 -7.34 -29.45
CA LYS A 210 -38.07 -8.23 -29.56
C LYS A 210 -37.41 -8.22 -30.94
N SER A 211 -38.18 -8.10 -31.99
CA SER A 211 -37.67 -8.09 -33.37
C SER A 211 -36.85 -6.83 -33.65
N ALA A 212 -37.37 -5.67 -33.21
CA ALA A 212 -36.65 -4.42 -33.34
C ALA A 212 -35.37 -4.42 -32.49
N ALA A 213 -35.44 -4.89 -31.23
CA ALA A 213 -34.28 -5.04 -30.36
C ALA A 213 -33.18 -5.93 -30.99
N GLN A 214 -33.58 -7.09 -31.56
CA GLN A 214 -32.64 -8.00 -32.22
C GLN A 214 -31.90 -7.37 -33.41
N SER A 215 -32.49 -6.35 -34.05
CA SER A 215 -31.82 -5.64 -35.14
C SER A 215 -30.53 -4.93 -34.72
N TYR A 216 -30.39 -4.63 -33.43
CA TYR A 216 -29.18 -4.01 -32.85
C TYR A 216 -28.04 -5.01 -32.64
N LEU A 217 -28.29 -6.31 -32.63
CA LEU A 217 -27.23 -7.33 -32.49
C LEU A 217 -26.15 -7.21 -33.57
N TYR A 218 -26.48 -6.66 -34.72
CA TYR A 218 -25.62 -6.60 -35.91
C TYR A 218 -25.21 -5.17 -36.28
N LYS A 219 -25.07 -4.31 -35.28
CA LYS A 219 -24.66 -2.92 -35.45
C LYS A 219 -23.47 -2.60 -34.55
N ILE A 220 -22.59 -1.72 -35.04
CA ILE A 220 -21.49 -1.12 -34.22
C ILE A 220 -21.60 0.41 -34.17
N THR A 221 -22.52 1.02 -34.94
CA THR A 221 -22.90 2.44 -34.94
C THR A 221 -24.41 2.58 -35.09
N GLY A 222 -24.99 3.73 -34.80
CA GLY A 222 -26.43 3.95 -34.84
C GLY A 222 -27.17 3.16 -33.76
N VAL A 223 -26.63 3.13 -32.56
CA VAL A 223 -27.08 2.23 -31.47
C VAL A 223 -27.83 2.94 -30.35
N ASN A 224 -27.93 4.27 -30.38
CA ASN A 224 -28.52 5.06 -29.26
C ASN A 224 -29.99 4.74 -28.96
N GLY A 225 -30.75 4.19 -29.93
CA GLY A 225 -32.13 3.82 -29.74
C GLY A 225 -32.39 2.41 -29.21
N LEU A 226 -31.34 1.62 -28.86
CA LEU A 226 -31.54 0.21 -28.49
C LEU A 226 -32.38 0.06 -27.19
N HIS A 227 -32.27 1.00 -26.26
CA HIS A 227 -33.03 0.97 -25.02
C HIS A 227 -34.54 1.20 -25.17
N ASP A 228 -35.00 1.80 -26.29
CA ASP A 228 -36.40 2.04 -26.55
C ASP A 228 -37.21 0.74 -26.69
N TYR A 229 -36.54 -0.34 -27.06
CA TYR A 229 -37.15 -1.65 -27.33
C TYR A 229 -37.01 -2.63 -26.14
N ILE A 230 -36.30 -2.26 -25.08
CA ILE A 230 -36.23 -3.05 -23.86
C ILE A 230 -37.34 -2.60 -22.91
N ASN A 231 -37.99 -3.56 -22.29
CA ASN A 231 -38.98 -3.26 -21.24
C ASN A 231 -38.27 -3.18 -19.87
N TYR A 232 -38.09 -1.97 -19.42
CA TYR A 232 -37.54 -1.69 -18.08
C TYR A 232 -38.62 -1.62 -17.00
N ASP A 233 -39.62 -2.54 -17.04
CA ASP A 233 -40.64 -2.64 -15.99
C ASP A 233 -39.97 -3.00 -14.66
N GLU A 234 -40.06 -2.08 -13.70
CA GLU A 234 -39.47 -2.24 -12.38
C GLU A 234 -40.10 -3.37 -11.56
N THR A 235 -41.29 -3.83 -11.95
CA THR A 235 -41.99 -4.92 -11.27
C THR A 235 -41.66 -6.29 -11.85
N SER A 236 -40.89 -6.38 -12.95
CA SER A 236 -40.59 -7.63 -13.61
C SER A 236 -39.66 -8.52 -12.83
N SER A 237 -40.12 -9.71 -12.43
CA SER A 237 -39.29 -10.73 -11.80
C SER A 237 -38.25 -11.35 -12.76
N ASP A 238 -38.39 -11.14 -14.07
CA ASP A 238 -37.50 -11.73 -15.08
C ASP A 238 -36.08 -11.14 -15.02
N TRP A 239 -35.94 -9.91 -14.56
CA TRP A 239 -34.63 -9.28 -14.34
C TRP A 239 -33.82 -10.01 -13.27
N GLY A 240 -34.45 -10.61 -12.27
CA GLY A 240 -33.80 -11.41 -11.23
C GLY A 240 -33.15 -12.71 -11.73
N ARG A 241 -33.38 -13.09 -12.99
CA ARG A 241 -32.70 -14.22 -13.65
C ARG A 241 -31.28 -13.88 -14.08
N TRP A 242 -30.92 -12.60 -14.20
CA TRP A 242 -29.56 -12.13 -14.38
C TRP A 242 -28.85 -12.22 -13.04
N TRP A 243 -28.63 -11.12 -12.36
CA TRP A 243 -28.12 -11.12 -10.99
C TRP A 243 -29.31 -10.92 -10.04
N GLY A 244 -29.63 -11.93 -9.24
CA GLY A 244 -30.73 -11.86 -8.30
C GLY A 244 -30.53 -10.84 -7.18
N SER A 245 -31.65 -10.41 -6.52
CA SER A 245 -31.63 -9.39 -5.47
C SER A 245 -30.79 -9.77 -4.24
N GLY A 246 -30.45 -11.05 -4.06
CA GLY A 246 -29.47 -11.49 -3.07
C GLY A 246 -28.03 -11.12 -3.46
N TRP A 247 -27.72 -11.06 -4.75
CA TRP A 247 -26.41 -10.72 -5.27
C TRP A 247 -26.16 -9.23 -5.39
N VAL A 248 -27.12 -8.50 -5.94
CA VAL A 248 -26.99 -7.07 -6.23
C VAL A 248 -28.05 -6.23 -5.54
N ARG A 249 -27.69 -5.01 -5.15
CA ARG A 249 -28.61 -4.05 -4.51
C ARG A 249 -29.24 -3.08 -5.50
N SER A 250 -28.54 -2.76 -6.58
CA SER A 250 -28.90 -1.70 -7.54
C SER A 250 -28.40 -2.02 -8.95
N GLY A 251 -28.70 -1.16 -9.90
CA GLY A 251 -28.23 -1.29 -11.28
C GLY A 251 -29.13 -2.14 -12.19
N LEU A 252 -30.22 -2.70 -11.68
CA LEU A 252 -31.22 -3.46 -12.45
C LEU A 252 -32.65 -2.93 -12.23
N PRO A 253 -33.55 -3.06 -13.19
CA PRO A 253 -34.96 -2.69 -13.05
C PRO A 253 -35.64 -3.43 -11.89
N GLY A 254 -36.36 -2.69 -11.05
CA GLY A 254 -36.99 -3.22 -9.83
C GLY A 254 -36.11 -3.32 -8.61
N TYR A 255 -34.84 -2.90 -8.72
CA TYR A 255 -33.88 -2.84 -7.61
C TYR A 255 -33.75 -1.39 -7.09
N SER A 256 -33.09 -1.21 -5.97
CA SER A 256 -32.81 0.12 -5.41
C SER A 256 -31.97 0.97 -6.39
N THR A 257 -32.04 2.29 -6.26
CA THR A 257 -31.20 3.22 -7.04
C THR A 257 -29.77 3.34 -6.51
N GLY A 258 -29.41 2.59 -5.48
CA GLY A 258 -28.17 2.71 -4.73
C GLY A 258 -28.27 3.76 -3.61
N GLY A 259 -27.32 3.73 -2.68
CA GLY A 259 -27.17 4.68 -1.58
C GLY A 259 -26.21 5.82 -1.91
N GLY A 260 -26.02 6.71 -0.93
CA GLY A 260 -25.07 7.83 -1.03
C GLY A 260 -23.69 7.53 -0.45
N GLY A 261 -23.52 6.38 0.21
CA GLY A 261 -22.23 5.94 0.77
C GLY A 261 -21.37 5.19 -0.26
N ASP A 262 -20.10 5.09 0.00
CA ASP A 262 -19.14 4.47 -0.93
C ASP A 262 -19.51 3.01 -1.24
N ILE A 263 -19.93 2.23 -0.24
CA ILE A 263 -20.32 0.82 -0.38
C ILE A 263 -21.67 0.63 -1.11
N GLU A 264 -22.59 1.58 -1.00
CA GLU A 264 -23.92 1.45 -1.56
C GLU A 264 -24.12 2.19 -2.89
N MET A 265 -23.07 2.86 -3.36
CA MET A 265 -23.12 3.68 -4.57
C MET A 265 -23.22 2.80 -5.82
N CYS A 266 -24.27 3.01 -6.61
CA CYS A 266 -24.39 2.39 -7.92
C CYS A 266 -23.51 3.14 -8.94
N LEU A 267 -22.31 2.63 -9.19
CA LEU A 267 -21.38 3.23 -10.14
C LEU A 267 -21.90 3.09 -11.58
N ALA A 268 -22.09 4.21 -12.26
CA ALA A 268 -22.52 4.28 -13.66
C ALA A 268 -23.75 3.43 -14.02
N GLY A 269 -24.55 3.00 -13.04
CA GLY A 269 -25.69 2.12 -13.24
C GLY A 269 -25.33 0.64 -13.41
N LEU A 270 -24.11 0.23 -13.07
CA LEU A 270 -23.69 -1.18 -13.06
C LEU A 270 -24.38 -1.97 -11.95
N PRO A 271 -24.69 -3.26 -12.15
CA PRO A 271 -25.23 -4.11 -11.09
C PRO A 271 -24.26 -4.23 -9.92
N ASP A 272 -24.61 -3.61 -8.79
CA ASP A 272 -23.75 -3.40 -7.64
C ASP A 272 -23.87 -4.58 -6.64
N PHE A 273 -22.78 -5.30 -6.40
CA PHE A 273 -22.76 -6.49 -5.54
C PHE A 273 -22.92 -6.16 -4.06
N LYS A 274 -23.58 -7.04 -3.33
CA LYS A 274 -23.74 -7.01 -1.86
C LYS A 274 -22.60 -7.74 -1.18
N THR A 275 -21.37 -7.27 -1.34
CA THR A 275 -20.17 -7.94 -0.81
C THR A 275 -20.18 -8.01 0.71
N GLU A 276 -20.77 -7.03 1.38
CA GLU A 276 -20.93 -6.94 2.82
C GLU A 276 -21.99 -7.88 3.39
N SER A 277 -22.85 -8.48 2.52
CA SER A 277 -23.96 -9.31 3.00
C SER A 277 -23.47 -10.65 3.55
N THR A 278 -23.88 -10.95 4.78
CA THR A 278 -23.65 -12.26 5.41
C THR A 278 -24.72 -13.30 5.04
N SER A 279 -25.74 -12.92 4.28
CA SER A 279 -26.79 -13.83 3.84
C SER A 279 -26.31 -14.70 2.69
N PRO A 280 -26.49 -16.03 2.76
CA PRO A 280 -26.09 -16.91 1.69
C PRO A 280 -26.96 -16.72 0.44
N VAL A 281 -26.33 -16.80 -0.73
CA VAL A 281 -26.96 -16.75 -2.05
C VAL A 281 -26.69 -18.04 -2.82
N SER A 282 -27.57 -18.37 -3.77
CA SER A 282 -27.30 -19.45 -4.71
C SER A 282 -26.60 -18.91 -5.97
N ILE A 283 -25.99 -19.79 -6.76
CA ILE A 283 -25.44 -19.45 -8.06
C ILE A 283 -26.53 -18.72 -8.91
N PRO A 284 -26.22 -17.59 -9.56
CA PRO A 284 -27.14 -16.84 -10.40
C PRO A 284 -27.78 -17.71 -11.49
N THR A 285 -29.05 -17.48 -11.79
CA THR A 285 -29.81 -18.32 -12.71
C THR A 285 -29.20 -18.37 -14.10
N PHE A 286 -28.72 -17.25 -14.64
CA PHE A 286 -28.06 -17.22 -15.95
C PHE A 286 -26.77 -18.02 -15.95
N LEU A 287 -25.97 -17.91 -14.89
CA LEU A 287 -24.69 -18.61 -14.76
C LEU A 287 -24.91 -20.13 -14.63
N LYS A 288 -25.91 -20.54 -13.87
CA LYS A 288 -26.37 -21.92 -13.84
C LYS A 288 -26.76 -22.44 -15.23
N THR A 289 -27.53 -21.63 -15.99
CA THR A 289 -27.93 -21.99 -17.35
C THR A 289 -26.73 -22.12 -18.28
N LYS A 290 -25.79 -21.18 -18.20
CA LYS A 290 -24.51 -21.21 -18.93
C LYS A 290 -23.72 -22.48 -18.64
N TRP A 291 -23.42 -22.73 -17.38
CA TRP A 291 -22.63 -23.92 -16.98
C TRP A 291 -23.32 -25.25 -17.29
N GLN A 292 -24.65 -25.29 -17.27
CA GLN A 292 -25.41 -26.48 -17.74
C GLN A 292 -25.27 -26.67 -19.24
N GLY A 293 -25.35 -25.59 -20.04
CA GLY A 293 -25.12 -25.64 -21.47
C GLY A 293 -23.71 -26.07 -21.87
N GLU A 294 -22.72 -25.73 -21.06
CA GLU A 294 -21.31 -26.14 -21.21
C GLU A 294 -20.99 -27.53 -20.65
N GLY A 295 -21.93 -28.13 -19.92
CA GLY A 295 -21.70 -29.41 -19.23
C GLY A 295 -20.79 -29.33 -17.99
N THR A 296 -20.47 -28.13 -17.50
CA THR A 296 -19.54 -27.85 -16.40
C THR A 296 -20.23 -27.65 -15.06
N TYR A 297 -21.56 -27.51 -15.02
CA TYR A 297 -22.34 -27.13 -13.84
C TYR A 297 -22.05 -28.00 -12.60
N ASN A 298 -22.08 -29.32 -12.73
CA ASN A 298 -21.90 -30.20 -11.56
C ASN A 298 -20.47 -30.12 -11.01
N THR A 299 -19.48 -30.00 -11.87
CA THR A 299 -18.06 -29.82 -11.46
C THR A 299 -17.87 -28.51 -10.72
N LYS A 300 -18.39 -27.41 -11.29
CA LYS A 300 -18.30 -26.09 -10.66
C LYS A 300 -19.11 -26.01 -9.35
N LEU A 301 -20.29 -26.65 -9.32
CA LEU A 301 -21.09 -26.71 -8.08
C LEU A 301 -20.38 -27.49 -6.97
N SER A 302 -19.73 -28.62 -7.32
CA SER A 302 -18.91 -29.39 -6.37
C SER A 302 -17.74 -28.58 -5.82
N LYS A 303 -17.16 -27.71 -6.66
CA LYS A 303 -16.00 -26.89 -6.32
C LYS A 303 -16.35 -25.67 -5.48
N TYR A 304 -17.37 -24.92 -5.87
CA TYR A 304 -17.69 -23.63 -5.24
C TYR A 304 -18.81 -23.71 -4.21
N GLY A 305 -19.56 -24.82 -4.17
CA GLY A 305 -20.75 -24.99 -3.34
C GLY A 305 -22.03 -24.47 -4.02
N SER A 306 -23.18 -24.87 -3.45
CA SER A 306 -24.50 -24.50 -3.95
C SER A 306 -25.07 -23.24 -3.29
N SER A 307 -24.48 -22.80 -2.19
CA SER A 307 -24.90 -21.65 -1.40
C SER A 307 -23.72 -21.10 -0.60
N ASP A 308 -23.47 -19.81 -0.70
CA ASP A 308 -22.44 -19.07 0.05
C ASP A 308 -22.75 -17.58 0.03
N THR A 309 -21.99 -16.74 0.76
CA THR A 309 -22.15 -15.28 0.66
C THR A 309 -21.58 -14.78 -0.67
N VAL A 310 -22.00 -13.60 -1.10
CA VAL A 310 -21.50 -12.95 -2.31
C VAL A 310 -19.97 -12.81 -2.26
N SER A 311 -19.46 -12.27 -1.16
CA SER A 311 -18.01 -12.10 -0.94
C SER A 311 -17.26 -13.44 -1.04
N ASN A 312 -17.76 -14.51 -0.42
CA ASN A 312 -17.11 -15.82 -0.45
C ASN A 312 -17.06 -16.41 -1.87
N TYR A 313 -18.11 -16.27 -2.65
CA TYR A 313 -18.09 -16.70 -4.05
C TYR A 313 -17.04 -15.95 -4.87
N LEU A 314 -17.00 -14.61 -4.74
CA LEU A 314 -16.02 -13.79 -5.46
C LEU A 314 -14.58 -14.16 -5.05
N VAL A 315 -14.32 -14.32 -3.76
CA VAL A 315 -13.01 -14.73 -3.23
C VAL A 315 -12.60 -16.10 -3.79
N LYS A 316 -13.52 -17.10 -3.79
CA LYS A 316 -13.23 -18.44 -4.34
C LYS A 316 -12.90 -18.38 -5.83
N TRP A 317 -13.71 -17.65 -6.61
CA TRP A 317 -13.50 -17.53 -8.05
C TRP A 317 -12.21 -16.81 -8.41
N LEU A 318 -11.88 -15.74 -7.69
CA LEU A 318 -10.67 -14.95 -7.94
C LEU A 318 -9.41 -15.66 -7.47
N SER A 319 -9.41 -16.25 -6.27
CA SER A 319 -8.23 -16.98 -5.75
C SER A 319 -7.89 -18.25 -6.56
N GLU A 320 -8.86 -18.78 -7.33
CA GLU A 320 -8.61 -19.90 -8.23
C GLU A 320 -7.64 -19.55 -9.36
N TRP A 321 -7.66 -18.31 -9.88
CA TRP A 321 -6.69 -17.87 -10.88
C TRP A 321 -5.26 -17.93 -10.32
N VAL A 322 -5.09 -17.57 -9.06
CA VAL A 322 -3.81 -17.67 -8.35
C VAL A 322 -3.40 -19.13 -8.17
N SER A 323 -4.25 -19.96 -7.58
CA SER A 323 -3.94 -21.37 -7.30
C SER A 323 -3.77 -22.25 -8.55
N THR A 324 -4.32 -21.81 -9.70
CA THR A 324 -4.25 -22.57 -10.95
C THR A 324 -3.09 -22.13 -11.84
N TYR A 325 -2.82 -20.84 -11.92
CA TYR A 325 -1.89 -20.27 -12.89
C TYR A 325 -0.64 -19.63 -12.28
N GLY A 326 -0.62 -19.41 -10.96
CA GLY A 326 0.49 -18.74 -10.29
C GLY A 326 0.52 -17.24 -10.54
N VAL A 327 -0.64 -16.60 -10.69
CA VAL A 327 -0.73 -15.12 -10.79
C VAL A 327 -0.15 -14.49 -9.53
N ASP A 328 0.74 -13.50 -9.67
CA ASP A 328 1.53 -12.94 -8.58
C ASP A 328 0.85 -11.80 -7.84
N GLY A 329 -0.14 -11.17 -8.46
CA GLY A 329 -0.84 -10.06 -7.82
C GLY A 329 -2.14 -9.68 -8.50
N PHE A 330 -2.93 -8.85 -7.79
CA PHE A 330 -4.13 -8.22 -8.32
C PHE A 330 -4.06 -6.69 -8.26
N ARG A 331 -4.57 -6.07 -9.30
CA ARG A 331 -5.07 -4.70 -9.22
C ARG A 331 -6.57 -4.76 -8.97
N CYS A 332 -7.00 -4.18 -7.86
CA CYS A 332 -8.38 -4.23 -7.41
C CYS A 332 -9.11 -2.97 -7.84
N ASP A 333 -10.01 -3.15 -8.81
CA ASP A 333 -10.86 -2.08 -9.32
C ASP A 333 -11.80 -1.56 -8.24
N THR A 334 -12.02 -0.24 -8.24
CA THR A 334 -13.00 0.40 -7.36
C THR A 334 -12.90 -0.02 -5.88
N ALA A 335 -11.67 -0.12 -5.33
CA ALA A 335 -11.42 -0.63 -3.98
C ALA A 335 -12.23 0.09 -2.89
N LYS A 336 -12.54 1.36 -3.09
CA LYS A 336 -13.32 2.21 -2.21
C LYS A 336 -14.78 1.75 -2.06
N HIS A 337 -15.30 0.95 -3.00
CA HIS A 337 -16.70 0.54 -3.08
C HIS A 337 -16.96 -0.90 -2.60
N VAL A 338 -15.94 -1.53 -2.03
CA VAL A 338 -16.02 -2.85 -1.37
C VAL A 338 -15.41 -2.71 0.02
N GLU A 339 -16.01 -3.35 1.01
CA GLU A 339 -15.56 -3.25 2.40
C GLU A 339 -14.20 -3.92 2.62
N ASP A 340 -13.40 -3.36 3.52
CA ASP A 340 -12.03 -3.83 3.84
C ASP A 340 -11.99 -5.32 4.21
N ALA A 341 -12.99 -5.80 4.95
CA ALA A 341 -13.07 -7.20 5.36
C ALA A 341 -13.10 -8.18 4.16
N SER A 342 -13.77 -7.82 3.06
CA SER A 342 -13.77 -8.63 1.83
C SER A 342 -12.43 -8.58 1.10
N TRP A 343 -11.77 -7.42 1.07
CA TRP A 343 -10.42 -7.29 0.53
C TRP A 343 -9.42 -8.13 1.33
N LYS A 344 -9.43 -8.02 2.66
CA LYS A 344 -8.55 -8.81 3.55
C LYS A 344 -8.76 -10.31 3.35
N LYS A 345 -10.01 -10.76 3.24
CA LYS A 345 -10.34 -12.15 2.95
C LYS A 345 -9.77 -12.60 1.61
N LEU A 346 -9.89 -11.77 0.56
CA LEU A 346 -9.29 -12.05 -0.75
C LEU A 346 -7.77 -12.15 -0.66
N LYS A 347 -7.11 -11.15 -0.02
CA LYS A 347 -5.66 -11.15 0.18
C LYS A 347 -5.18 -12.44 0.84
N THR A 348 -5.77 -12.79 1.99
CA THR A 348 -5.42 -14.01 2.74
C THR A 348 -5.56 -15.27 1.88
N SER A 349 -6.68 -15.38 1.14
CA SER A 349 -6.91 -16.51 0.26
C SER A 349 -5.89 -16.60 -0.88
N CYS A 350 -5.52 -15.45 -1.46
CA CYS A 350 -4.56 -15.41 -2.57
C CYS A 350 -3.12 -15.67 -2.12
N VAL A 351 -2.70 -15.19 -0.94
CA VAL A 351 -1.40 -15.54 -0.34
C VAL A 351 -1.29 -17.07 -0.17
N SER A 352 -2.31 -17.70 0.43
CA SER A 352 -2.36 -19.15 0.57
C SER A 352 -2.38 -19.88 -0.78
N ALA A 353 -3.16 -19.35 -1.74
CA ALA A 353 -3.27 -19.92 -3.08
C ALA A 353 -1.94 -19.92 -3.84
N LEU A 354 -1.18 -18.80 -3.78
CA LEU A 354 0.13 -18.68 -4.42
C LEU A 354 1.16 -19.61 -3.77
N LYS A 355 1.22 -19.67 -2.44
CA LYS A 355 2.08 -20.63 -1.73
C LYS A 355 1.76 -22.07 -2.12
N THR A 356 0.48 -22.44 -2.17
CA THR A 356 0.03 -23.77 -2.61
C THR A 356 0.41 -24.04 -4.07
N TRP A 357 0.26 -23.06 -4.97
CA TRP A 357 0.64 -23.20 -6.36
C TRP A 357 2.15 -23.46 -6.50
N ARG A 358 3.00 -22.69 -5.80
CA ARG A 358 4.46 -22.88 -5.80
C ARG A 358 4.84 -24.27 -5.30
N GLN A 359 4.25 -24.74 -4.20
CA GLN A 359 4.49 -26.09 -3.65
C GLN A 359 4.09 -27.20 -4.63
N ASN A 360 2.96 -27.05 -5.31
CA ASN A 360 2.45 -28.05 -6.24
C ASN A 360 3.14 -28.04 -7.61
N ASN A 361 3.83 -26.95 -7.94
CA ASN A 361 4.49 -26.75 -9.24
C ASN A 361 5.97 -26.37 -9.10
N PRO A 362 6.78 -27.09 -8.32
CA PRO A 362 8.15 -26.66 -7.94
C PRO A 362 9.11 -26.48 -9.12
N ASN A 363 8.75 -27.04 -10.29
CA ASN A 363 9.55 -26.93 -11.51
C ASN A 363 9.00 -25.89 -12.51
N SER A 364 7.91 -25.21 -12.18
CA SER A 364 7.36 -24.15 -13.02
C SER A 364 8.14 -22.86 -12.86
N PRO A 365 8.28 -22.03 -13.90
CA PRO A 365 8.86 -20.72 -13.76
C PRO A 365 8.15 -19.89 -12.70
N GLY A 366 8.87 -19.16 -11.85
CA GLY A 366 8.31 -18.37 -10.75
C GLY A 366 7.93 -19.16 -9.50
N ALA A 367 8.02 -20.50 -9.52
CA ALA A 367 7.68 -21.32 -8.35
C ALA A 367 8.70 -21.20 -7.20
N ASN A 368 9.92 -20.79 -7.52
CA ASN A 368 11.01 -20.58 -6.56
C ASN A 368 11.09 -19.14 -6.05
N TRP A 369 10.17 -18.27 -6.45
CA TRP A 369 10.08 -16.91 -5.90
C TRP A 369 9.48 -16.94 -4.50
N ASP A 370 9.85 -15.98 -3.66
CA ASP A 370 9.48 -15.94 -2.26
C ASP A 370 8.53 -14.78 -1.87
N GLU A 371 8.32 -13.81 -2.77
CA GLU A 371 7.40 -12.72 -2.50
C GLU A 371 5.98 -13.24 -2.27
N ASP A 372 5.30 -12.68 -1.28
CA ASP A 372 3.89 -12.94 -1.08
C ASP A 372 3.04 -12.37 -2.22
N PHE A 373 1.83 -12.89 -2.37
CA PHE A 373 0.86 -12.39 -3.32
C PHE A 373 0.62 -10.88 -3.11
N TRP A 374 0.76 -10.09 -4.16
CA TRP A 374 0.69 -8.62 -4.08
C TRP A 374 -0.69 -8.08 -4.45
N MET A 375 -1.21 -7.08 -3.72
CA MET A 375 -2.45 -6.39 -4.04
C MET A 375 -2.24 -4.88 -4.09
N THR A 376 -2.65 -4.25 -5.21
CA THR A 376 -2.75 -2.80 -5.34
C THR A 376 -4.21 -2.39 -5.57
N GLY A 377 -4.68 -1.38 -4.84
CA GLY A 377 -6.07 -0.94 -4.89
C GLY A 377 -6.25 0.35 -5.67
N GLU A 378 -7.35 0.43 -6.43
CA GLU A 378 -7.81 1.70 -6.96
C GLU A 378 -8.88 2.30 -6.04
N ALA A 379 -8.51 3.32 -5.29
CA ALA A 379 -9.44 4.21 -4.61
C ALA A 379 -9.33 5.60 -5.24
N TRP A 380 -10.32 6.00 -6.01
CA TRP A 380 -10.30 7.23 -6.78
C TRP A 380 -9.93 8.44 -5.93
N GLY A 381 -8.83 9.12 -6.31
CA GLY A 381 -8.29 10.27 -5.61
C GLY A 381 -7.37 9.95 -4.42
N HIS A 382 -7.08 8.67 -4.14
CA HIS A 382 -6.10 8.28 -3.12
C HIS A 382 -4.71 8.79 -3.51
N GLY A 383 -4.02 9.42 -2.56
CA GLY A 383 -2.67 9.94 -2.77
C GLY A 383 -1.59 9.06 -2.17
N LEU A 384 -0.43 9.65 -1.93
CA LEU A 384 0.63 9.03 -1.17
C LEU A 384 0.30 9.14 0.32
N GLY A 385 -0.04 8.04 0.97
CA GLY A 385 -0.33 8.01 2.39
C GLY A 385 -0.84 6.64 2.84
N TYR A 386 -0.51 6.27 4.06
CA TYR A 386 -1.04 5.05 4.68
C TYR A 386 -2.50 5.26 5.06
N SER A 387 -3.34 4.27 4.86
CA SER A 387 -4.78 4.35 5.11
C SER A 387 -5.34 3.00 5.54
N HIS A 388 -6.63 2.96 5.92
CA HIS A 388 -7.33 1.73 6.28
C HIS A 388 -7.27 0.62 5.20
N TYR A 389 -7.04 0.97 3.94
CA TYR A 389 -6.83 -0.03 2.89
C TYR A 389 -5.64 -0.95 3.18
N TYR A 390 -4.58 -0.41 3.77
CA TYR A 390 -3.41 -1.21 4.17
C TYR A 390 -3.69 -1.98 5.47
N SER A 391 -4.07 -1.28 6.55
CA SER A 391 -4.24 -1.90 7.87
C SER A 391 -5.43 -2.85 7.96
N GLU A 392 -6.55 -2.50 7.33
CA GLU A 392 -7.80 -3.24 7.43
C GLU A 392 -8.11 -4.06 6.17
N GLY A 393 -7.82 -3.50 4.99
CA GLY A 393 -8.05 -4.14 3.69
C GLY A 393 -6.98 -5.13 3.27
N GLY A 394 -5.78 -5.07 3.86
CA GLY A 394 -4.65 -5.95 3.54
C GLY A 394 -4.00 -5.67 2.18
N PHE A 395 -4.13 -4.45 1.66
CA PHE A 395 -3.43 -4.02 0.46
C PHE A 395 -1.95 -3.77 0.74
N ASP A 396 -1.10 -4.13 -0.19
CA ASP A 396 0.33 -3.85 -0.17
C ASP A 396 0.64 -2.47 -0.78
N SER A 397 -0.24 -2.02 -1.67
CA SER A 397 -0.07 -0.79 -2.45
C SER A 397 -1.43 -0.18 -2.78
N MET A 398 -1.45 1.14 -2.98
CA MET A 398 -2.57 1.86 -3.56
C MET A 398 -2.10 2.65 -4.78
N ILE A 399 -2.96 2.77 -5.80
CA ILE A 399 -2.69 3.63 -6.96
C ILE A 399 -2.63 5.08 -6.48
N ASN A 400 -1.53 5.76 -6.79
CA ASN A 400 -1.26 7.13 -6.36
C ASN A 400 -1.76 8.14 -7.40
N PHE A 401 -2.92 8.71 -7.17
CA PHE A 401 -3.53 9.74 -8.04
C PHE A 401 -2.89 11.13 -7.88
N SER A 402 -2.18 11.39 -6.79
CA SER A 402 -1.64 12.73 -6.54
C SER A 402 -0.50 13.11 -7.48
N PHE A 403 0.27 12.14 -7.98
CA PHE A 403 1.39 12.42 -8.88
C PHE A 403 0.92 12.79 -10.29
N SER A 404 -0.05 12.10 -10.87
CA SER A 404 -0.59 12.40 -12.20
C SER A 404 -1.22 13.78 -12.28
N GLY A 405 -1.85 14.25 -11.21
CA GLY A 405 -2.47 15.58 -11.12
C GLY A 405 -1.47 16.71 -10.92
N SER A 406 -0.35 16.47 -10.25
CA SER A 406 0.69 17.49 -10.02
C SER A 406 1.62 17.66 -11.21
N GLY A 407 1.73 16.66 -12.08
CA GLY A 407 2.63 16.55 -13.22
C GLY A 407 4.08 16.91 -12.89
N VAL A 408 5.05 16.18 -13.42
CA VAL A 408 6.44 16.63 -13.32
C VAL A 408 6.66 17.68 -14.39
N ASN A 409 6.21 18.91 -14.12
CA ASN A 409 6.25 20.00 -15.09
C ASN A 409 7.65 20.60 -15.30
N GLY A 410 8.61 20.27 -14.43
CA GLY A 410 10.00 20.72 -14.52
C GLY A 410 10.88 20.10 -13.46
N VAL A 411 12.17 20.20 -13.66
CA VAL A 411 13.21 19.64 -12.78
C VAL A 411 13.28 20.39 -11.44
N GLU A 412 12.84 21.64 -11.39
CA GLU A 412 13.01 22.53 -10.24
C GLU A 412 12.31 22.01 -8.97
N GLY A 413 11.12 21.41 -9.12
CA GLY A 413 10.34 20.91 -7.98
C GLY A 413 10.55 19.43 -7.65
N ILE A 414 11.31 18.69 -8.46
CA ILE A 414 11.35 17.22 -8.36
C ILE A 414 11.96 16.71 -7.06
N ASN A 415 12.91 17.44 -6.48
CA ASN A 415 13.56 17.04 -5.24
C ASN A 415 12.56 16.88 -4.09
N GLY A 416 11.67 17.86 -3.90
CA GLY A 416 10.66 17.79 -2.85
C GLY A 416 9.73 16.57 -3.01
N ILE A 417 9.39 16.23 -4.26
CA ILE A 417 8.58 15.04 -4.57
C ILE A 417 9.36 13.77 -4.22
N TYR A 418 10.60 13.63 -4.69
CA TYR A 418 11.43 12.46 -4.41
C TYR A 418 11.69 12.28 -2.91
N GLN A 419 12.04 13.37 -2.20
CA GLN A 419 12.28 13.36 -0.77
C GLN A 419 11.02 12.89 0.00
N ASN A 420 9.86 13.47 -0.33
CA ASN A 420 8.61 13.10 0.30
C ASN A 420 8.24 11.63 0.03
N TYR A 421 8.37 11.17 -1.21
CA TYR A 421 8.02 9.80 -1.58
C TYR A 421 8.96 8.78 -0.93
N ALA A 422 10.27 8.99 -1.02
CA ALA A 422 11.23 8.10 -0.39
C ALA A 422 11.03 8.01 1.12
N SER A 423 10.90 9.15 1.80
CA SER A 423 10.71 9.15 3.26
C SER A 423 9.36 8.54 3.67
N THR A 424 8.28 8.79 2.92
CA THR A 424 6.97 8.24 3.25
C THR A 424 6.94 6.72 3.06
N ILE A 425 7.52 6.22 1.96
CA ILE A 425 7.51 4.78 1.65
C ILE A 425 8.49 4.03 2.56
N ASN A 426 9.72 4.51 2.73
CA ASN A 426 10.77 3.78 3.43
C ASN A 426 10.58 3.75 4.96
N ASN A 427 9.89 4.73 5.54
CA ASN A 427 9.68 4.80 6.99
C ASN A 427 8.56 3.89 7.50
N GLN A 428 7.88 3.13 6.61
CA GLN A 428 6.75 2.31 7.00
C GLN A 428 6.82 0.92 6.37
N LYS A 429 6.84 -0.12 7.20
CA LYS A 429 6.76 -1.51 6.72
C LYS A 429 5.42 -1.78 6.05
N GLY A 430 5.43 -2.65 5.04
CA GLY A 430 4.22 -3.10 4.37
C GLY A 430 3.46 -2.00 3.65
N PHE A 431 4.14 -0.92 3.28
CA PHE A 431 3.57 0.21 2.59
C PHE A 431 4.31 0.49 1.29
N ASN A 432 3.57 0.56 0.20
CA ASN A 432 4.07 1.02 -1.08
C ASN A 432 2.96 1.81 -1.79
N ALA A 433 3.32 2.54 -2.84
CA ALA A 433 2.39 3.26 -3.69
C ALA A 433 2.73 3.01 -5.15
N LEU A 434 1.71 2.75 -5.97
CA LEU A 434 1.86 2.58 -7.41
C LEU A 434 1.66 3.93 -8.10
N THR A 435 2.75 4.59 -8.44
CA THR A 435 2.75 5.93 -9.04
C THR A 435 2.67 5.86 -10.57
N TYR A 436 1.90 6.74 -11.21
CA TYR A 436 1.72 6.78 -12.65
C TYR A 436 1.71 8.20 -13.21
N ILE A 437 1.95 8.33 -14.52
CA ILE A 437 1.80 9.58 -15.29
C ILE A 437 0.66 9.52 -16.31
N SER A 438 0.30 8.33 -16.74
CA SER A 438 -0.82 8.07 -17.63
C SER A 438 -1.66 6.90 -17.15
N SER A 439 -2.97 6.96 -17.37
CA SER A 439 -3.85 5.83 -17.13
C SER A 439 -4.99 5.78 -18.17
N HIS A 440 -5.72 4.70 -18.16
CA HIS A 440 -6.85 4.49 -19.05
C HIS A 440 -8.10 5.32 -18.69
N ASP A 441 -8.10 5.98 -17.51
CA ASP A 441 -9.25 6.72 -16.97
C ASP A 441 -8.97 8.19 -16.67
N SER A 442 -7.71 8.61 -16.57
CA SER A 442 -7.39 9.97 -16.13
C SER A 442 -6.75 10.84 -17.21
N ASN A 443 -5.67 10.40 -17.84
CA ASN A 443 -4.98 11.18 -18.88
C ASN A 443 -3.91 10.37 -19.62
N LEU A 444 -3.41 10.91 -20.73
CA LEU A 444 -2.16 10.47 -21.37
C LEU A 444 -1.13 11.60 -21.27
N ALA A 445 -0.01 11.36 -20.58
CA ALA A 445 1.15 12.25 -20.57
C ALA A 445 1.88 12.13 -21.91
N ARG A 446 1.81 13.16 -22.76
CA ARG A 446 2.39 13.15 -24.11
C ARG A 446 3.25 14.38 -24.39
N SER A 447 3.55 15.15 -23.38
CA SER A 447 4.46 16.29 -23.49
C SER A 447 5.81 15.95 -22.86
N ASN A 448 6.91 16.35 -23.53
CA ASN A 448 8.28 16.21 -22.97
C ASN A 448 8.62 14.82 -22.44
N LEU A 449 8.28 13.77 -23.19
CA LEU A 449 8.41 12.37 -22.77
C LEU A 449 9.85 11.92 -22.44
N ILE A 450 10.86 12.62 -22.94
CA ILE A 450 12.27 12.38 -22.57
C ILE A 450 12.49 12.78 -21.12
N TYR A 451 12.11 13.99 -20.73
CA TYR A 451 12.23 14.43 -19.34
C TYR A 451 11.32 13.63 -18.40
N GLN A 452 10.06 13.44 -18.80
CA GLN A 452 9.12 12.64 -18.02
C GLN A 452 9.61 11.20 -17.84
N GLY A 453 10.17 10.58 -18.87
CA GLY A 453 10.78 9.25 -18.79
C GLY A 453 11.88 9.19 -17.74
N SER A 454 12.78 10.19 -17.71
CA SER A 454 13.82 10.26 -16.68
C SER A 454 13.20 10.45 -15.28
N ALA A 455 12.37 11.49 -15.11
CA ALA A 455 11.85 11.87 -13.81
C ALA A 455 10.91 10.81 -13.23
N PHE A 456 10.05 10.21 -14.06
CA PHE A 456 9.07 9.22 -13.63
C PHE A 456 9.70 7.86 -13.32
N GLN A 457 10.54 7.34 -14.21
CA GLN A 457 11.18 6.03 -13.98
C GLN A 457 12.20 6.04 -12.83
N LEU A 458 12.68 7.21 -12.41
CA LEU A 458 13.54 7.36 -11.24
C LEU A 458 12.77 7.71 -9.96
N MET A 459 11.44 7.54 -9.93
CA MET A 459 10.62 7.73 -8.73
C MET A 459 10.90 6.68 -7.65
N PRO A 460 10.84 7.06 -6.36
CA PRO A 460 10.74 6.10 -5.26
C PRO A 460 9.42 5.33 -5.30
N GLY A 461 9.43 4.09 -4.81
CA GLY A 461 8.29 3.19 -4.82
C GLY A 461 8.05 2.54 -6.18
N ALA A 462 6.99 1.74 -6.30
CA ALA A 462 6.58 1.12 -7.56
C ALA A 462 6.05 2.16 -8.57
N ILE A 463 6.27 1.91 -9.84
CA ILE A 463 5.77 2.74 -10.94
C ILE A 463 4.88 1.95 -11.88
N GLN A 464 3.83 2.61 -12.42
CA GLN A 464 2.96 2.07 -13.46
C GLN A 464 3.25 2.75 -14.79
N ILE A 465 3.77 2.04 -15.76
CA ILE A 465 3.91 2.48 -17.15
C ILE A 465 2.63 2.07 -17.89
N PHE A 466 1.85 3.04 -18.36
CA PHE A 466 0.68 2.73 -19.18
C PHE A 466 1.11 2.55 -20.63
N TYR A 467 0.72 1.43 -21.24
CA TYR A 467 1.18 1.04 -22.59
C TYR A 467 1.17 2.22 -23.57
N GLY A 468 2.32 2.42 -24.20
CA GLY A 468 2.55 3.50 -25.14
C GLY A 468 3.03 4.83 -24.53
N ASP A 469 3.31 4.91 -23.23
CA ASP A 469 4.02 6.05 -22.64
C ASP A 469 5.45 6.13 -23.21
N GLU A 470 6.10 4.98 -23.33
CA GLU A 470 7.44 4.81 -23.87
C GLU A 470 7.55 5.03 -25.38
N SER A 471 6.41 5.01 -26.10
CA SER A 471 6.36 5.06 -27.55
C SER A 471 5.56 6.22 -28.13
N ASN A 472 5.10 7.13 -27.23
CA ASN A 472 4.29 8.29 -27.61
C ASN A 472 2.97 7.91 -28.33
N ARG A 473 2.28 6.88 -27.82
CA ARG A 473 1.00 6.41 -28.34
C ARG A 473 -0.04 7.54 -28.29
N PRO A 474 -0.72 7.88 -29.42
CA PRO A 474 -1.68 8.97 -29.48
C PRO A 474 -3.02 8.60 -28.83
N LEU A 475 -3.88 9.59 -28.62
CA LEU A 475 -5.31 9.39 -28.37
C LEU A 475 -5.96 8.65 -29.55
N VAL A 476 -7.16 8.07 -29.30
CA VAL A 476 -7.98 7.52 -30.39
C VAL A 476 -8.24 8.62 -31.43
N PRO A 477 -8.00 8.35 -32.72
CA PRO A 477 -8.17 9.33 -33.78
C PRO A 477 -9.58 9.94 -33.80
N GLY A 478 -9.66 11.28 -33.83
CA GLY A 478 -10.92 12.01 -33.85
C GLY A 478 -11.62 12.15 -32.48
N MET A 479 -11.03 11.65 -31.41
CA MET A 479 -11.54 11.82 -30.05
C MET A 479 -10.61 12.72 -29.24
N ASN A 480 -11.19 13.56 -28.40
CA ASN A 480 -10.45 14.40 -27.44
C ASN A 480 -10.82 13.96 -26.03
N PHE A 481 -9.86 13.97 -25.15
CA PHE A 481 -10.08 13.87 -23.71
C PHE A 481 -10.14 15.30 -23.15
N ASP A 482 -11.33 15.71 -22.69
CA ASP A 482 -11.57 17.07 -22.20
C ASP A 482 -11.65 17.16 -20.66
N GLY A 483 -11.45 16.05 -19.96
CA GLY A 483 -11.54 15.99 -18.50
C GLY A 483 -12.97 16.09 -17.93
N ASN A 484 -13.97 16.33 -18.78
CA ASN A 484 -15.38 16.54 -18.39
C ASN A 484 -16.32 15.39 -18.81
N GLY A 485 -15.85 14.16 -18.80
CA GLY A 485 -16.64 13.00 -19.20
C GLY A 485 -16.59 12.71 -20.70
N GLY A 486 -15.71 13.33 -21.41
CA GLY A 486 -15.23 12.81 -22.69
C GLY A 486 -14.73 11.40 -22.42
N SER A 487 -15.36 10.43 -23.07
CA SER A 487 -15.25 9.04 -22.66
C SER A 487 -13.80 8.60 -22.53
N GLY A 488 -13.48 7.84 -21.49
CA GLY A 488 -12.18 7.17 -21.32
C GLY A 488 -11.74 6.38 -22.56
N HIS A 489 -12.66 6.12 -23.51
CA HIS A 489 -12.33 5.54 -24.82
C HIS A 489 -11.23 6.30 -25.56
N SER A 490 -11.19 7.64 -25.46
CA SER A 490 -10.16 8.45 -26.12
C SER A 490 -8.74 8.09 -25.68
N LEU A 491 -8.56 7.62 -24.44
CA LEU A 491 -7.28 7.23 -23.84
C LEU A 491 -6.85 5.79 -24.20
N ARG A 492 -7.76 5.00 -24.80
CA ARG A 492 -7.65 3.55 -24.98
C ARG A 492 -7.44 3.17 -26.44
N SER A 493 -6.61 3.94 -27.17
CA SER A 493 -6.21 3.61 -28.54
C SER A 493 -5.35 2.35 -28.59
N ASP A 494 -5.25 1.75 -29.78
CA ASP A 494 -4.33 0.64 -30.00
C ASP A 494 -2.88 1.05 -29.83
N MET A 495 -2.04 0.09 -29.41
CA MET A 495 -0.61 0.31 -29.35
C MET A 495 -0.04 0.65 -30.74
N ASN A 496 0.76 1.67 -30.84
CA ASN A 496 1.25 2.24 -32.08
C ASN A 496 2.46 1.49 -32.68
N TRP A 497 2.37 0.15 -32.76
CA TRP A 497 3.49 -0.72 -33.19
C TRP A 497 4.11 -0.34 -34.53
N SER A 498 3.34 0.19 -35.45
CA SER A 498 3.82 0.62 -36.77
C SER A 498 4.47 2.02 -36.79
N SER A 499 4.39 2.76 -35.69
CA SER A 499 4.81 4.16 -35.59
C SER A 499 5.37 4.51 -34.21
N LEU A 500 6.13 3.59 -33.61
CA LEU A 500 6.82 3.84 -32.33
C LEU A 500 7.75 5.05 -32.45
N ASP A 501 7.68 5.98 -31.51
CA ASP A 501 8.70 7.02 -31.38
C ASP A 501 10.00 6.41 -30.86
N SER A 502 10.88 6.06 -31.80
CA SER A 502 12.12 5.35 -31.49
C SER A 502 13.06 6.13 -30.56
N LYS A 503 13.01 7.46 -30.60
CA LYS A 503 13.85 8.29 -29.71
C LYS A 503 13.33 8.22 -28.27
N THR A 504 12.05 8.35 -28.07
CA THR A 504 11.41 8.21 -26.75
C THR A 504 11.62 6.78 -26.23
N LEU A 505 11.32 5.78 -27.05
CA LEU A 505 11.50 4.38 -26.68
C LEU A 505 12.93 4.05 -26.22
N ALA A 506 13.94 4.45 -27.01
CA ALA A 506 15.34 4.21 -26.66
C ALA A 506 15.78 4.90 -25.36
N HIS A 507 15.21 6.06 -25.06
CA HIS A 507 15.47 6.75 -23.79
C HIS A 507 14.81 5.99 -22.62
N TRP A 508 13.54 5.64 -22.75
CA TRP A 508 12.80 4.91 -21.72
C TRP A 508 13.42 3.54 -21.41
N GLN A 509 13.90 2.83 -22.43
CA GLN A 509 14.61 1.57 -22.28
C GLN A 509 15.89 1.72 -21.43
N LYS A 510 16.67 2.77 -21.66
CA LYS A 510 17.90 3.00 -20.91
C LYS A 510 17.64 3.30 -19.43
N VAL A 511 16.66 4.16 -19.16
CA VAL A 511 16.33 4.52 -17.78
C VAL A 511 15.64 3.35 -17.06
N GLY A 512 14.75 2.64 -17.76
CA GLY A 512 14.05 1.48 -17.21
C GLY A 512 15.00 0.32 -16.88
N LYS A 513 15.96 0.01 -17.75
CA LYS A 513 17.00 -0.97 -17.44
C LYS A 513 17.86 -0.57 -16.26
N PHE A 514 18.22 0.70 -16.15
CA PHE A 514 18.95 1.19 -14.99
C PHE A 514 18.13 0.99 -13.71
N ARG A 515 16.83 1.32 -13.72
CA ARG A 515 15.94 1.08 -12.60
C ARG A 515 15.85 -0.41 -12.23
N SER A 516 15.66 -1.29 -13.21
CA SER A 516 15.54 -2.74 -12.94
C SER A 516 16.84 -3.36 -12.43
N ASN A 517 18.00 -2.78 -12.75
CA ASN A 517 19.30 -3.24 -12.28
C ASN A 517 19.67 -2.72 -10.88
N HIS A 518 18.95 -1.70 -10.38
CA HIS A 518 19.28 -1.00 -9.15
C HIS A 518 18.09 -0.87 -8.24
N VAL A 519 18.00 -1.70 -7.23
CA VAL A 519 16.95 -1.66 -6.19
C VAL A 519 16.91 -0.30 -5.48
N ALA A 520 18.05 0.35 -5.32
CA ALA A 520 18.16 1.67 -4.72
C ALA A 520 17.30 2.73 -5.42
N VAL A 521 16.97 2.58 -6.69
CA VAL A 521 16.18 3.58 -7.42
C VAL A 521 14.77 3.70 -6.84
N GLY A 522 14.09 2.61 -6.59
CA GLY A 522 12.75 2.59 -6.04
C GLY A 522 12.71 2.49 -4.52
N ALA A 523 13.53 1.63 -3.93
CA ALA A 523 13.50 1.29 -2.51
C ALA A 523 14.54 2.04 -1.65
N GLY A 524 15.46 2.77 -2.28
CA GLY A 524 16.57 3.44 -1.56
C GLY A 524 16.21 4.78 -0.96
N ASP A 525 16.98 5.16 0.06
CA ASP A 525 16.93 6.49 0.67
C ASP A 525 17.39 7.56 -0.30
N HIS A 526 16.68 8.67 -0.31
CA HIS A 526 16.94 9.77 -1.22
C HIS A 526 17.75 10.88 -0.59
N GLN A 527 18.79 11.34 -1.31
CA GLN A 527 19.57 12.51 -0.93
C GLN A 527 19.85 13.43 -2.14
N GLN A 528 19.50 14.70 -2.01
CA GLN A 528 19.90 15.72 -2.96
C GLN A 528 21.40 15.99 -2.85
N ILE A 529 22.13 15.87 -3.98
CA ILE A 529 23.56 16.23 -4.08
C ILE A 529 23.70 17.66 -4.62
N THR A 530 23.02 17.95 -5.74
CA THR A 530 23.05 19.29 -6.35
C THR A 530 21.63 19.72 -6.69
N ALA A 531 21.21 20.85 -6.13
CA ALA A 531 19.94 21.47 -6.49
C ALA A 531 19.93 21.81 -7.99
N TYR A 532 18.75 21.79 -8.58
CA TYR A 532 18.64 22.10 -10.01
C TYR A 532 19.23 23.46 -10.35
N ASN A 533 20.06 23.47 -11.37
CA ASN A 533 20.41 24.69 -12.09
C ASN A 533 20.61 24.39 -13.58
N SER A 534 20.38 25.39 -14.42
CA SER A 534 20.40 25.24 -15.88
C SER A 534 21.79 24.89 -16.48
N SER A 535 22.85 24.95 -15.69
CA SER A 535 24.21 24.64 -16.15
C SER A 535 24.63 23.21 -15.89
N THR A 536 24.07 22.57 -14.86
CA THR A 536 24.49 21.22 -14.41
C THR A 536 23.33 20.22 -14.31
N GLY A 537 22.07 20.68 -14.34
CA GLY A 537 20.92 19.84 -14.04
C GLY A 537 20.73 19.64 -12.54
N TYR A 538 19.88 18.68 -12.19
CA TYR A 538 19.59 18.22 -10.84
C TYR A 538 20.27 16.89 -10.59
N THR A 539 21.00 16.76 -9.48
CA THR A 539 21.74 15.55 -9.11
C THR A 539 21.32 15.06 -7.74
N PHE A 540 21.08 13.76 -7.62
CA PHE A 540 20.74 13.09 -6.38
C PHE A 540 21.37 11.70 -6.29
N SER A 541 21.50 11.17 -5.09
CA SER A 541 21.85 9.78 -4.81
C SER A 541 20.64 9.00 -4.30
N ARG A 542 20.67 7.71 -4.51
CA ARG A 542 19.85 6.72 -3.83
C ARG A 542 20.75 5.64 -3.26
N SER A 543 20.50 5.27 -2.04
CA SER A 543 21.21 4.18 -1.36
C SER A 543 20.23 3.25 -0.67
N TYR A 544 20.43 1.96 -0.84
CA TYR A 544 19.64 0.90 -0.26
C TYR A 544 20.54 -0.04 0.54
N ASP A 545 20.15 -0.37 1.72
CA ASP A 545 20.80 -1.40 2.55
C ASP A 545 19.76 -2.02 3.50
N ASP A 546 19.44 -3.28 3.30
CA ASP A 546 18.53 -4.06 4.15
C ASP A 546 19.28 -5.05 5.06
N GLY A 547 20.60 -4.90 5.17
CA GLY A 547 21.47 -5.83 5.92
C GLY A 547 21.94 -7.03 5.07
N MET A 548 21.29 -7.34 3.95
CA MET A 548 21.65 -8.42 3.02
C MET A 548 22.11 -7.90 1.68
N THR A 549 21.45 -6.88 1.16
CA THR A 549 21.78 -6.24 -0.11
C THR A 549 22.15 -4.78 0.12
N SER A 550 23.22 -4.34 -0.50
CA SER A 550 23.56 -2.91 -0.58
C SER A 550 23.62 -2.50 -2.04
N ASP A 551 22.94 -1.41 -2.36
CA ASP A 551 22.98 -0.80 -3.68
C ASP A 551 23.06 0.73 -3.58
N GLY A 552 23.70 1.38 -4.56
CA GLY A 552 23.84 2.82 -4.56
C GLY A 552 24.03 3.38 -5.94
N VAL A 553 23.29 4.44 -6.23
CA VAL A 553 23.32 5.11 -7.53
C VAL A 553 23.34 6.63 -7.37
N ILE A 554 23.91 7.31 -8.36
CA ILE A 554 23.84 8.77 -8.48
C ILE A 554 23.30 9.12 -9.86
N CYS A 555 22.23 9.92 -9.89
CA CYS A 555 21.52 10.29 -11.10
C CYS A 555 21.56 11.81 -11.30
N THR A 556 21.83 12.24 -12.53
CA THR A 556 21.68 13.64 -12.95
C THR A 556 20.64 13.71 -14.07
N ILE A 557 19.62 14.56 -13.92
CA ILE A 557 18.58 14.79 -14.93
C ILE A 557 18.42 16.27 -15.22
N GLY A 558 17.92 16.59 -16.40
CA GLY A 558 17.71 17.97 -16.83
C GLY A 558 18.99 18.79 -17.01
N ALA A 559 20.13 18.14 -17.19
CA ALA A 559 21.38 18.81 -17.55
C ALA A 559 21.30 19.37 -18.98
N PRO A 560 22.02 20.46 -19.28
CA PRO A 560 22.07 20.96 -20.66
C PRO A 560 22.67 19.93 -21.58
N ALA A 561 22.09 19.79 -22.78
CA ALA A 561 22.48 18.74 -23.74
C ALA A 561 23.95 18.83 -24.16
N ASN A 562 24.62 17.67 -24.25
CA ASN A 562 25.98 17.52 -24.74
C ASN A 562 27.02 18.37 -23.97
N LYS A 563 26.85 18.50 -22.67
CA LYS A 563 27.81 19.21 -21.81
C LYS A 563 28.61 18.24 -20.93
N SER A 564 29.85 18.61 -20.66
CA SER A 564 30.68 17.93 -19.68
C SER A 564 30.24 18.38 -18.28
N ILE A 565 29.75 17.46 -17.49
CA ILE A 565 29.23 17.68 -16.13
C ILE A 565 30.14 16.95 -15.13
N ALA A 566 30.70 17.67 -14.18
CA ALA A 566 31.44 17.11 -13.06
C ALA A 566 30.47 16.82 -11.91
N VAL A 567 30.05 15.57 -11.79
CA VAL A 567 29.10 15.09 -10.79
C VAL A 567 29.85 14.78 -9.48
N ASP A 568 29.38 15.29 -8.36
CA ASP A 568 29.86 14.88 -7.04
C ASP A 568 29.35 13.46 -6.73
N VAL A 569 30.28 12.54 -6.51
CA VAL A 569 29.98 11.12 -6.26
C VAL A 569 30.55 10.65 -4.92
N SER A 570 31.03 11.58 -4.09
CA SER A 570 31.74 11.31 -2.85
C SER A 570 30.85 10.66 -1.77
N SER A 571 29.53 10.79 -1.87
CA SER A 571 28.59 10.15 -0.96
C SER A 571 28.57 8.62 -1.11
N ILE A 572 29.00 8.07 -2.26
CA ILE A 572 28.98 6.63 -2.54
C ILE A 572 30.38 6.11 -2.86
N TRP A 573 31.15 6.81 -3.71
CA TRP A 573 32.44 6.32 -4.20
C TRP A 573 33.62 7.23 -3.85
N GLN A 574 34.68 6.60 -3.37
CA GLN A 574 35.92 7.27 -3.02
C GLN A 574 36.80 7.57 -4.25
N ASN A 575 37.78 8.47 -4.06
CA ASN A 575 38.81 8.76 -5.09
C ASN A 575 39.54 7.49 -5.56
N GLY A 576 39.80 7.43 -6.86
CA GLY A 576 40.44 6.28 -7.50
C GLY A 576 39.47 5.20 -8.00
N LYS A 577 38.21 5.21 -7.59
CA LYS A 577 37.21 4.27 -8.11
C LYS A 577 36.85 4.61 -9.53
N THR A 578 36.60 3.60 -10.36
CA THR A 578 36.03 3.76 -11.69
C THR A 578 34.53 3.59 -11.60
N VAL A 579 33.78 4.59 -12.01
CA VAL A 579 32.31 4.57 -12.10
C VAL A 579 31.86 4.67 -13.54
N THR A 580 30.69 4.13 -13.85
CA THR A 580 30.12 4.05 -15.20
C THR A 580 28.85 4.89 -15.28
N ASN A 581 28.70 5.64 -16.36
CA ASN A 581 27.39 6.16 -16.76
C ASN A 581 26.64 5.06 -17.53
N ALA A 582 25.74 4.35 -16.87
CA ALA A 582 24.96 3.28 -17.47
C ALA A 582 24.10 3.75 -18.65
N TYR A 583 23.80 5.05 -18.74
CA TYR A 583 23.02 5.60 -19.84
C TYR A 583 23.71 5.48 -21.21
N ASP A 584 25.05 5.56 -21.25
CA ASP A 584 25.85 5.49 -22.50
C ASP A 584 27.06 4.57 -22.43
N GLY A 585 27.32 3.94 -21.29
CA GLY A 585 28.44 3.01 -21.07
C GLY A 585 29.78 3.69 -20.87
N THR A 586 29.88 5.02 -20.80
CA THR A 586 31.14 5.73 -20.57
C THR A 586 31.57 5.60 -19.10
N THR A 587 32.92 5.54 -18.89
CA THR A 587 33.50 5.42 -17.56
C THR A 587 34.29 6.65 -17.17
N ALA A 588 34.41 6.90 -15.87
CA ALA A 588 35.26 7.95 -15.32
C ALA A 588 35.91 7.49 -14.00
N VAL A 589 37.12 7.95 -13.71
CA VAL A 589 37.78 7.73 -12.42
C VAL A 589 37.40 8.87 -11.47
N VAL A 590 36.96 8.53 -10.27
CA VAL A 590 36.65 9.52 -9.23
C VAL A 590 37.90 10.27 -8.81
N THR A 591 37.91 11.58 -8.95
CA THR A 591 38.97 12.47 -8.59
C THR A 591 38.43 13.68 -7.80
N ASN A 592 38.97 13.91 -6.62
CA ASN A 592 38.47 14.94 -5.70
C ASN A 592 36.96 14.83 -5.41
N GLY A 593 36.46 13.60 -5.22
CA GLY A 593 35.06 13.29 -4.97
C GLY A 593 34.16 13.41 -6.19
N LYS A 594 34.66 13.64 -7.40
CA LYS A 594 33.88 13.88 -8.61
C LYS A 594 34.21 12.93 -9.74
N ALA A 595 33.19 12.62 -10.53
CA ALA A 595 33.31 11.93 -11.82
C ALA A 595 32.74 12.82 -12.93
N THR A 596 33.38 12.88 -14.09
CA THR A 596 32.97 13.79 -15.17
C THR A 596 32.44 12.99 -16.35
N PHE A 597 31.21 13.31 -16.75
CA PHE A 597 30.53 12.67 -17.86
C PHE A 597 29.93 13.68 -18.84
N ASN A 598 29.69 13.28 -20.06
CA ASN A 598 28.89 14.06 -21.01
C ASN A 598 27.39 13.76 -20.74
N SER A 599 26.60 14.82 -20.65
CA SER A 599 25.16 14.71 -20.41
C SER A 599 24.35 14.13 -21.58
N GLY A 600 24.98 13.92 -22.73
CA GLY A 600 24.32 13.43 -23.93
C GLY A 600 23.23 14.38 -24.46
N ALA A 601 22.51 13.96 -25.48
CA ALA A 601 21.45 14.75 -26.10
C ALA A 601 20.23 14.95 -25.15
N ASN A 602 20.03 14.07 -24.18
CA ASN A 602 18.86 14.03 -23.31
C ASN A 602 19.11 14.62 -21.91
N GLY A 603 20.34 15.10 -21.62
CA GLY A 603 20.67 15.71 -20.33
C GLY A 603 20.57 14.74 -19.15
N THR A 604 20.83 13.45 -19.37
CA THR A 604 20.67 12.37 -18.37
C THR A 604 21.99 11.65 -18.18
N ILE A 605 22.41 11.51 -16.92
CA ILE A 605 23.60 10.75 -16.50
C ILE A 605 23.15 9.82 -15.37
N LEU A 606 23.37 8.52 -15.52
CA LEU A 606 22.99 7.47 -14.58
C LEU A 606 24.24 6.75 -14.12
N ILE A 607 24.73 7.06 -12.92
CA ILE A 607 26.02 6.58 -12.43
C ILE A 607 25.83 5.36 -11.56
N GLU A 608 26.51 4.31 -11.93
CA GLU A 608 26.72 3.07 -11.19
C GLU A 608 28.21 2.82 -10.97
N GLY A 609 28.54 1.98 -10.01
CA GLY A 609 29.95 1.69 -9.73
C GLY A 609 30.12 0.43 -8.90
N PRO A 610 31.37 0.00 -8.64
CA PRO A 610 31.60 -1.20 -7.87
C PRO A 610 31.08 -1.04 -6.45
N MET A 611 30.03 -1.77 -6.14
CA MET A 611 29.56 -2.04 -4.78
C MET A 611 29.52 -3.55 -4.61
N PRO A 612 30.44 -4.14 -3.83
CA PRO A 612 30.33 -5.55 -3.52
C PRO A 612 29.04 -5.78 -2.74
N THR A 613 28.25 -6.74 -3.15
CA THR A 613 27.09 -7.20 -2.40
C THR A 613 27.29 -8.63 -1.94
N ILE A 614 26.76 -8.97 -0.77
CA ILE A 614 26.83 -10.30 -0.18
C ILE A 614 25.41 -10.67 0.24
N SER A 615 24.97 -11.83 -0.17
CA SER A 615 23.78 -12.48 0.37
C SER A 615 23.97 -14.00 0.41
N MET A 616 23.02 -14.68 1.03
CA MET A 616 22.92 -16.13 0.99
C MET A 616 21.46 -16.53 0.84
N SER A 617 21.21 -17.78 0.45
CA SER A 617 19.87 -18.31 0.21
C SER A 617 18.94 -18.36 1.45
N LEU A 618 19.48 -18.12 2.64
CA LEU A 618 18.70 -17.95 3.87
C LEU A 618 18.88 -16.53 4.42
N LYS A 619 17.77 -15.92 4.84
CA LYS A 619 17.76 -14.61 5.51
C LYS A 619 18.38 -14.74 6.91
N GLY A 620 19.00 -13.67 7.38
CA GLY A 620 19.34 -13.54 8.80
C GLY A 620 18.07 -13.67 9.66
N GLU A 621 18.26 -14.06 10.94
CA GLU A 621 17.18 -14.33 11.93
C GLU A 621 16.35 -15.59 11.62
N TYR A 622 16.82 -16.44 10.75
CA TYR A 622 16.20 -17.73 10.44
C TYR A 622 16.51 -18.78 11.52
N SER A 623 15.52 -19.60 11.84
CA SER A 623 15.65 -20.71 12.80
C SER A 623 15.45 -22.07 12.13
N PHE A 624 16.30 -23.06 12.42
CA PHE A 624 16.24 -24.41 11.87
C PHE A 624 16.67 -25.47 12.90
N TYR A 625 16.29 -26.74 12.70
CA TYR A 625 16.57 -27.83 13.64
C TYR A 625 17.93 -28.50 13.40
N ASP A 626 18.24 -28.76 12.15
CA ASP A 626 19.48 -29.42 11.74
C ASP A 626 20.45 -28.42 11.13
N SER A 627 21.52 -28.86 10.50
CA SER A 627 22.35 -28.00 9.67
C SER A 627 21.62 -27.69 8.34
N GLU A 628 21.82 -26.49 7.83
CA GLU A 628 21.24 -26.04 6.55
C GLU A 628 22.34 -25.75 5.53
N GLU A 629 22.09 -26.15 4.28
CA GLU A 629 22.94 -25.82 3.16
C GLU A 629 22.52 -24.49 2.55
N VAL A 630 23.39 -23.49 2.65
CA VAL A 630 23.15 -22.16 2.08
C VAL A 630 23.95 -21.93 0.81
N THR A 631 23.37 -21.24 -0.15
CA THR A 631 24.03 -20.82 -1.38
C THR A 631 24.47 -19.36 -1.24
N VAL A 632 25.71 -19.05 -1.56
CA VAL A 632 26.27 -17.70 -1.53
C VAL A 632 25.93 -16.98 -2.82
N SER A 633 25.52 -15.73 -2.74
CA SER A 633 25.43 -14.80 -3.87
C SER A 633 26.36 -13.62 -3.66
N LEU A 634 27.25 -13.38 -4.60
CA LEU A 634 28.22 -12.30 -4.59
C LEU A 634 28.10 -11.48 -5.88
N ARG A 635 28.03 -10.16 -5.75
CA ARG A 635 28.17 -9.25 -6.88
C ARG A 635 29.31 -8.29 -6.62
N GLY A 636 30.04 -7.92 -7.64
CA GLY A 636 31.14 -6.96 -7.55
C GLY A 636 32.32 -7.40 -6.70
N ALA A 637 32.39 -8.68 -6.33
CA ALA A 637 33.51 -9.29 -5.63
C ALA A 637 33.78 -10.70 -6.16
N ASP A 638 35.05 -11.07 -6.24
CA ASP A 638 35.46 -12.39 -6.76
C ASP A 638 35.31 -13.52 -5.74
N TYR A 639 35.25 -13.17 -4.45
CA TYR A 639 35.05 -14.10 -3.33
C TYR A 639 34.65 -13.39 -2.05
N ALA A 640 34.14 -14.15 -1.11
CA ALA A 640 33.97 -13.71 0.27
C ALA A 640 34.73 -14.65 1.23
N MET A 641 35.13 -14.11 2.40
CA MET A 641 35.58 -14.88 3.55
C MET A 641 34.40 -15.04 4.50
N VAL A 642 34.13 -16.25 4.93
CA VAL A 642 33.02 -16.59 5.84
C VAL A 642 33.58 -17.07 7.15
N SER A 643 33.08 -16.54 8.27
CA SER A 643 33.35 -17.06 9.62
C SER A 643 32.07 -17.27 10.38
N VAL A 644 32.00 -18.33 11.19
CA VAL A 644 30.90 -18.64 12.07
C VAL A 644 31.34 -18.34 13.52
N ASN A 645 30.57 -17.51 14.24
CA ASN A 645 30.89 -17.05 15.60
C ASN A 645 32.34 -16.57 15.78
N GLY A 646 32.88 -15.90 14.75
CA GLY A 646 34.27 -15.42 14.79
C GLY A 646 35.34 -16.52 14.69
N GLY A 647 34.94 -17.73 14.34
CA GLY A 647 35.86 -18.85 14.10
C GLY A 647 36.76 -18.66 12.88
N THR A 648 37.52 -19.72 12.51
CA THR A 648 38.43 -19.66 11.38
C THR A 648 37.68 -19.38 10.07
N ALA A 649 38.01 -18.28 9.41
CA ALA A 649 37.36 -17.89 8.17
C ALA A 649 37.79 -18.80 7.00
N PHE A 650 36.86 -19.13 6.13
CA PHE A 650 37.09 -19.88 4.89
C PHE A 650 36.59 -19.08 3.69
N ARG A 651 37.12 -19.39 2.52
CA ARG A 651 36.79 -18.68 1.28
C ARG A 651 35.62 -19.33 0.56
N VAL A 652 34.72 -18.51 0.07
CA VAL A 652 33.58 -18.90 -0.79
C VAL A 652 33.54 -18.02 -2.04
N VAL A 653 32.94 -18.53 -3.11
CA VAL A 653 32.72 -17.79 -4.37
C VAL A 653 31.22 -17.76 -4.69
N ASP A 654 30.83 -16.91 -5.62
CA ASP A 654 29.46 -16.82 -6.10
C ASP A 654 28.91 -18.19 -6.51
N GLY A 655 27.69 -18.51 -6.09
CA GLY A 655 27.01 -19.79 -6.32
C GLY A 655 27.53 -20.96 -5.48
N GLN A 656 28.57 -20.76 -4.65
CA GLN A 656 29.09 -21.81 -3.79
C GLN A 656 28.15 -22.08 -2.63
N LYS A 657 27.98 -23.38 -2.31
CA LYS A 657 27.22 -23.85 -1.19
C LYS A 657 28.08 -24.20 -0.01
N PHE A 658 27.59 -23.98 1.20
CA PHE A 658 28.21 -24.44 2.43
C PHE A 658 27.14 -24.70 3.50
N SER A 659 27.49 -25.52 4.51
CA SER A 659 26.59 -25.83 5.60
C SER A 659 26.74 -24.84 6.74
N ILE A 660 25.63 -24.44 7.34
CA ILE A 660 25.58 -23.65 8.57
C ILE A 660 24.89 -24.43 9.69
N GLY A 661 25.22 -24.15 10.94
CA GLY A 661 24.65 -24.85 12.10
C GLY A 661 25.41 -26.09 12.55
N ASP A 662 26.35 -26.61 11.73
CA ASP A 662 27.21 -27.72 12.13
C ASP A 662 28.13 -27.31 13.30
N GLY A 663 28.09 -28.09 14.41
CA GLY A 663 28.89 -27.83 15.61
C GLY A 663 28.37 -26.70 16.48
N ILE A 664 27.19 -26.18 16.22
CA ILE A 664 26.46 -25.24 17.07
C ILE A 664 25.55 -26.04 18.01
N ASP A 665 25.54 -25.72 19.29
CA ASP A 665 24.67 -26.40 20.26
C ASP A 665 23.19 -26.08 19.99
N LEU A 666 22.32 -27.04 20.34
CA LEU A 666 20.87 -26.88 20.16
C LEU A 666 20.36 -25.74 21.06
N GLY A 667 19.50 -24.90 20.50
CA GLY A 667 18.93 -23.71 21.19
C GLY A 667 19.78 -22.45 21.08
N GLU A 668 21.03 -22.55 20.58
CA GLU A 668 21.90 -21.39 20.51
C GLU A 668 21.68 -20.52 19.28
N VAL A 669 21.86 -19.20 19.48
CA VAL A 669 21.95 -18.20 18.41
C VAL A 669 23.41 -18.10 17.97
N PHE A 670 23.68 -18.09 16.67
CA PHE A 670 25.01 -17.96 16.13
C PHE A 670 25.04 -16.96 14.96
N THR A 671 26.22 -16.39 14.72
CA THR A 671 26.42 -15.41 13.67
C THR A 671 27.32 -15.95 12.57
N VAL A 672 26.87 -15.91 11.34
CA VAL A 672 27.69 -16.12 10.15
C VAL A 672 28.14 -14.77 9.63
N THR A 673 29.41 -14.46 9.70
CA THR A 673 29.96 -13.20 9.19
C THR A 673 30.61 -13.44 7.84
N MET A 674 30.15 -12.73 6.81
CA MET A 674 30.73 -12.78 5.47
C MET A 674 31.43 -11.47 5.15
N THR A 675 32.66 -11.55 4.66
CA THR A 675 33.48 -10.40 4.24
C THR A 675 33.85 -10.57 2.78
N ALA A 676 33.28 -9.78 1.89
CA ALA A 676 33.63 -9.74 0.48
C ALA A 676 34.58 -8.60 0.19
N THR A 677 35.58 -8.88 -0.65
CA THR A 677 36.61 -7.90 -1.05
C THR A 677 36.76 -7.94 -2.55
N ASN A 678 36.67 -6.78 -3.18
CA ASN A 678 37.17 -6.59 -4.53
C ASN A 678 38.50 -5.83 -4.52
N SER A 679 39.04 -5.47 -5.67
CA SER A 679 40.32 -4.75 -5.76
C SER A 679 40.33 -3.41 -5.00
N THR A 680 39.22 -2.93 -4.53
CA THR A 680 39.06 -1.55 -4.08
C THR A 680 38.20 -1.40 -2.82
N GLU A 681 37.36 -2.39 -2.48
CA GLU A 681 36.43 -2.33 -1.38
C GLU A 681 36.34 -3.63 -0.61
N THR A 682 35.97 -3.50 0.66
CA THR A 682 35.65 -4.62 1.55
C THR A 682 34.35 -4.30 2.26
N ILE A 683 33.36 -5.17 2.13
CA ILE A 683 32.14 -5.12 2.93
C ILE A 683 32.07 -6.33 3.84
N THR A 684 31.54 -6.15 5.03
CA THR A 684 31.34 -7.23 5.99
C THR A 684 29.90 -7.22 6.45
N LYS A 685 29.22 -8.36 6.34
CA LYS A 685 27.84 -8.54 6.79
C LYS A 685 27.70 -9.69 7.78
N PRO A 686 27.08 -9.48 8.93
CA PRO A 686 26.65 -10.54 9.82
C PRO A 686 25.25 -11.05 9.43
N PHE A 687 25.02 -12.35 9.59
CA PHE A 687 23.73 -13.02 9.46
C PHE A 687 23.53 -13.84 10.73
N ASN A 688 22.43 -13.60 11.44
CA ASN A 688 22.15 -14.28 12.69
C ASN A 688 21.17 -15.43 12.47
N PHE A 689 21.47 -16.58 13.04
CA PHE A 689 20.66 -17.78 12.95
C PHE A 689 20.45 -18.39 14.33
N LYS A 690 19.38 -19.16 14.50
CA LYS A 690 19.14 -19.96 15.70
C LYS A 690 19.00 -21.44 15.34
N ARG A 691 19.79 -22.28 16.01
CA ARG A 691 19.63 -23.72 15.91
C ARG A 691 18.61 -24.19 16.95
N LYS A 692 17.40 -24.58 16.50
CA LYS A 692 16.33 -25.04 17.40
C LYS A 692 16.68 -26.38 18.05
N ASP A 693 16.33 -26.52 19.32
CA ASP A 693 16.34 -27.83 20.01
C ASP A 693 14.99 -28.52 19.76
N PRO A 694 14.95 -29.66 19.04
CA PRO A 694 13.71 -30.39 18.82
C PRO A 694 13.12 -30.99 20.11
N ASN A 695 13.87 -31.00 21.22
CA ASN A 695 13.42 -31.46 22.52
C ASN A 695 13.07 -30.29 23.47
N ALA A 696 13.23 -29.04 23.05
CA ALA A 696 12.84 -27.91 23.85
C ALA A 696 11.32 -27.85 23.97
N VAL A 697 10.81 -27.97 25.16
CA VAL A 697 9.38 -27.83 25.46
C VAL A 697 9.06 -26.34 25.55
N VAL A 698 8.27 -25.84 24.64
CA VAL A 698 7.79 -24.46 24.66
C VAL A 698 6.67 -24.33 25.70
N LYS A 699 6.80 -23.38 26.61
CA LYS A 699 5.80 -23.15 27.67
C LYS A 699 5.26 -21.74 27.56
N ILE A 700 3.95 -21.61 27.80
CA ILE A 700 3.32 -20.31 28.02
C ILE A 700 2.95 -20.18 29.51
N TYR A 701 3.17 -18.98 29.99
CA TYR A 701 2.90 -18.63 31.39
C TYR A 701 1.82 -17.55 31.43
N PHE A 702 0.98 -17.60 32.43
CA PHE A 702 -0.12 -16.66 32.62
C PHE A 702 -0.10 -16.11 34.05
N ASP A 703 0.04 -14.79 34.15
CA ASP A 703 -0.11 -14.05 35.41
C ASP A 703 -1.59 -13.80 35.70
N ASN A 704 -2.11 -14.48 36.67
CA ASN A 704 -3.53 -14.41 37.07
C ASN A 704 -3.81 -13.33 38.15
N THR A 705 -2.86 -12.50 38.52
CA THR A 705 -3.00 -11.51 39.60
C THR A 705 -4.09 -10.49 39.31
N LYS A 706 -4.24 -10.08 38.05
CA LYS A 706 -5.31 -9.18 37.60
C LYS A 706 -6.67 -9.85 37.57
N TYR A 707 -6.74 -11.06 37.02
CA TYR A 707 -8.00 -11.69 36.66
C TYR A 707 -8.61 -12.53 37.78
N LYS A 708 -7.74 -13.10 38.64
CA LYS A 708 -8.12 -13.94 39.81
C LYS A 708 -9.07 -15.10 39.42
N TRP A 709 -8.81 -15.66 38.25
CA TRP A 709 -9.60 -16.79 37.75
C TRP A 709 -9.27 -18.09 38.48
N SER A 710 -10.26 -18.97 38.61
CA SER A 710 -10.10 -20.31 39.16
C SER A 710 -11.21 -21.24 38.63
N PRO A 711 -10.87 -22.29 37.87
CA PRO A 711 -9.51 -22.58 37.34
C PRO A 711 -9.10 -21.60 36.22
N VAL A 712 -7.84 -21.66 35.83
CA VAL A 712 -7.33 -21.01 34.62
C VAL A 712 -7.17 -22.06 33.54
N THR A 713 -7.72 -21.83 32.37
CA THR A 713 -7.60 -22.72 31.19
C THR A 713 -6.94 -22.01 30.01
N ALA A 714 -6.18 -22.78 29.23
CA ALA A 714 -5.61 -22.36 27.97
C ALA A 714 -6.23 -23.14 26.81
N TYR A 715 -6.93 -22.46 25.94
CA TYR A 715 -7.36 -22.99 24.66
C TYR A 715 -6.36 -22.60 23.59
N VAL A 716 -5.55 -23.55 23.14
CA VAL A 716 -4.49 -23.32 22.15
C VAL A 716 -4.92 -23.96 20.84
N TYR A 717 -4.81 -23.21 19.76
CA TYR A 717 -5.28 -23.68 18.46
C TYR A 717 -4.50 -23.07 17.30
N THR A 718 -4.48 -23.79 16.18
CA THR A 718 -4.12 -23.29 14.86
C THR A 718 -5.36 -23.35 13.97
N GLU A 719 -5.50 -22.39 13.09
CA GLU A 719 -6.57 -22.36 12.10
C GLU A 719 -5.92 -22.33 10.71
N ASP A 720 -6.28 -23.32 9.89
CA ASP A 720 -5.80 -23.35 8.52
C ASP A 720 -6.60 -22.38 7.62
N SER A 721 -6.11 -22.14 6.41
CA SER A 721 -6.75 -21.27 5.42
C SER A 721 -8.17 -21.69 5.01
N SER A 722 -8.61 -22.88 5.41
CA SER A 722 -9.95 -23.43 5.16
C SER A 722 -10.86 -23.27 6.37
N GLY A 723 -10.37 -22.68 7.47
CA GLY A 723 -11.10 -22.55 8.73
C GLY A 723 -11.14 -23.83 9.55
N ASN A 724 -10.30 -24.83 9.23
CA ASN A 724 -10.19 -26.02 10.05
C ASN A 724 -9.32 -25.68 11.26
N VAL A 725 -9.86 -25.92 12.44
CA VAL A 725 -9.18 -25.67 13.71
C VAL A 725 -8.56 -26.98 14.21
N VAL A 726 -7.26 -26.94 14.48
CA VAL A 726 -6.57 -27.94 15.27
C VAL A 726 -6.32 -27.32 16.64
N SER A 727 -6.83 -27.93 17.70
CA SER A 727 -6.72 -27.41 19.06
C SER A 727 -6.16 -28.43 20.03
N ASN A 728 -5.66 -27.94 21.18
CA ASN A 728 -5.17 -28.79 22.26
C ASN A 728 -6.28 -29.61 22.94
N ALA A 729 -7.51 -29.13 22.91
CA ALA A 729 -8.71 -29.78 23.42
C ALA A 729 -9.96 -29.05 22.94
N ASP A 730 -11.14 -29.58 23.23
CA ASP A 730 -12.40 -28.86 23.08
C ASP A 730 -12.43 -27.61 23.98
N TRP A 731 -13.17 -26.58 23.55
CA TRP A 731 -13.36 -25.37 24.38
C TRP A 731 -13.89 -25.74 25.77
N PRO A 732 -13.34 -25.20 26.87
CA PRO A 732 -12.42 -24.06 26.99
C PRO A 732 -10.92 -24.43 27.05
N GLY A 733 -10.49 -25.52 26.47
CA GLY A 733 -9.11 -25.94 26.45
C GLY A 733 -8.72 -26.75 27.70
N VAL A 734 -7.43 -26.73 28.04
CA VAL A 734 -6.84 -27.52 29.12
C VAL A 734 -6.60 -26.64 30.33
N ASN A 735 -6.80 -27.16 31.54
CA ASN A 735 -6.40 -26.45 32.77
C ASN A 735 -4.89 -26.25 32.78
N MET A 736 -4.48 -25.04 33.08
CA MET A 736 -3.08 -24.71 33.29
C MET A 736 -2.64 -25.17 34.68
N ASP A 737 -1.41 -25.66 34.79
CA ASP A 737 -0.80 -26.03 36.04
C ASP A 737 -0.39 -24.77 36.82
N TYR A 738 -0.66 -24.74 38.11
CA TYR A 738 -0.24 -23.64 38.98
C TYR A 738 1.12 -23.92 39.61
N ASP A 739 2.12 -23.13 39.27
CA ASP A 739 3.44 -23.19 39.86
C ASP A 739 3.50 -22.27 41.10
N LYS A 740 3.56 -22.88 42.26
CA LYS A 740 3.64 -22.18 43.55
C LYS A 740 4.96 -21.39 43.75
N SER A 741 6.01 -21.78 43.04
CA SER A 741 7.31 -21.12 43.17
C SER A 741 7.36 -19.77 42.46
N THR A 742 6.60 -19.64 41.40
CA THR A 742 6.57 -18.45 40.55
C THR A 742 5.26 -17.65 40.69
N ASP A 743 4.23 -18.21 41.36
CA ASP A 743 2.85 -17.66 41.43
C ASP A 743 2.19 -17.51 40.05
N LEU A 744 2.65 -18.31 39.07
CA LEU A 744 2.15 -18.28 37.68
C LEU A 744 1.40 -19.56 37.34
N TYR A 745 0.53 -19.45 36.37
CA TYR A 745 -0.05 -20.62 35.68
C TYR A 745 0.79 -20.94 34.46
N VAL A 746 1.07 -22.22 34.23
CA VAL A 746 1.94 -22.70 33.15
C VAL A 746 1.24 -23.79 32.34
N TYR A 747 1.47 -23.76 31.04
CA TYR A 747 1.01 -24.77 30.10
C TYR A 747 2.13 -25.12 29.12
N GLU A 748 2.41 -26.43 28.98
CA GLU A 748 3.35 -26.94 27.97
C GLU A 748 2.64 -27.09 26.65
N LEU A 749 3.15 -26.44 25.61
CA LEU A 749 2.56 -26.47 24.28
C LEU A 749 2.84 -27.82 23.58
N PRO A 750 1.86 -28.44 22.92
CA PRO A 750 2.14 -29.50 21.98
C PRO A 750 2.96 -28.99 20.78
N ASP A 751 3.90 -29.84 20.27
CA ASP A 751 4.82 -29.50 19.18
C ASP A 751 4.14 -28.91 17.94
N ASN A 752 2.92 -29.36 17.64
CA ASN A 752 2.15 -28.89 16.49
C ASN A 752 1.37 -27.58 16.75
N LEU A 753 1.45 -27.00 17.95
CA LEU A 753 0.71 -25.80 18.35
C LEU A 753 1.64 -24.68 18.84
N GLU A 754 2.95 -24.81 18.71
CA GLU A 754 3.94 -23.82 19.16
C GLU A 754 3.82 -22.45 18.48
N ASN A 755 3.32 -22.42 17.25
CA ASN A 755 3.05 -21.20 16.46
C ASN A 755 1.55 -20.91 16.36
N GLY A 756 0.77 -21.39 17.32
CA GLY A 756 -0.69 -21.25 17.33
C GLY A 756 -1.15 -19.94 18.01
N LEU A 757 -2.42 -19.97 18.33
CA LEU A 757 -3.12 -18.92 19.04
C LEU A 757 -3.57 -19.43 20.38
N VAL A 758 -3.56 -18.59 21.43
CA VAL A 758 -4.07 -18.96 22.75
C VAL A 758 -5.19 -18.03 23.22
N ILE A 759 -6.20 -18.62 23.83
CA ILE A 759 -7.22 -17.91 24.60
C ILE A 759 -7.14 -18.43 26.04
N PHE A 760 -6.89 -17.53 26.99
CA PHE A 760 -6.96 -17.85 28.42
C PHE A 760 -8.39 -17.67 28.89
N SER A 761 -8.85 -18.52 29.79
CA SER A 761 -10.19 -18.36 30.37
C SER A 761 -10.34 -18.89 31.79
N SER A 762 -11.41 -18.46 32.47
CA SER A 762 -11.90 -19.08 33.70
C SER A 762 -12.88 -20.19 33.37
N ASN A 763 -12.39 -21.31 32.90
CA ASN A 763 -13.21 -22.45 32.46
C ASN A 763 -14.35 -22.03 31.49
N GLY A 764 -14.02 -21.15 30.54
CA GLY A 764 -14.93 -20.65 29.50
C GLY A 764 -15.93 -19.57 29.93
N ASN A 765 -15.97 -19.16 31.21
CA ASN A 765 -16.90 -18.14 31.67
C ASN A 765 -16.43 -16.69 31.44
N ASN A 766 -15.18 -16.41 31.74
CA ASN A 766 -14.50 -15.17 31.39
C ASN A 766 -13.27 -15.56 30.59
N GLN A 767 -12.91 -14.77 29.60
CA GLN A 767 -11.77 -15.07 28.71
C GLN A 767 -10.99 -13.83 28.31
N TYR A 768 -9.76 -14.04 27.94
CA TYR A 768 -8.91 -13.07 27.26
C TYR A 768 -8.15 -13.77 26.09
N PRO A 769 -8.14 -13.22 24.88
CA PRO A 769 -8.95 -12.05 24.42
C PRO A 769 -10.47 -12.26 24.58
N GLY A 770 -11.21 -11.16 24.48
CA GLY A 770 -12.66 -11.17 24.64
C GLY A 770 -13.38 -12.09 23.67
N ALA A 771 -14.65 -12.43 23.97
CA ALA A 771 -15.44 -13.31 23.10
C ALA A 771 -15.52 -12.79 21.67
N GLN A 772 -15.35 -13.67 20.69
CA GLN A 772 -15.28 -13.40 19.24
C GLN A 772 -14.00 -12.66 18.77
N GLN A 773 -13.03 -12.45 19.63
CA GLN A 773 -11.71 -11.97 19.22
C GLN A 773 -10.79 -13.15 18.91
N LYS A 774 -9.84 -12.94 17.98
CA LYS A 774 -8.77 -13.90 17.68
C LYS A 774 -7.93 -14.14 18.94
N GLY A 775 -7.44 -15.36 19.12
CA GLY A 775 -6.50 -15.67 20.20
C GLY A 775 -5.19 -14.90 20.06
N LEU A 776 -4.45 -14.79 21.16
CA LEU A 776 -3.11 -14.20 21.17
C LEU A 776 -2.14 -15.10 20.41
N GLU A 777 -1.30 -14.53 19.56
CA GLU A 777 -0.28 -15.28 18.82
C GLU A 777 0.82 -15.76 19.79
N ILE A 778 1.10 -17.07 19.73
CA ILE A 778 2.16 -17.69 20.50
C ILE A 778 3.46 -17.55 19.71
N GLN A 779 4.49 -17.05 20.35
CA GLN A 779 5.84 -16.95 19.80
C GLN A 779 6.65 -18.21 20.21
N GLU A 780 7.63 -18.60 19.40
CA GLU A 780 8.39 -19.85 19.49
C GLU A 780 9.29 -19.99 20.75
N THR A 781 9.15 -19.15 21.75
CA THR A 781 9.93 -19.16 22.98
C THR A 781 9.02 -19.14 24.20
N ASN A 782 9.54 -19.53 25.36
CA ASN A 782 8.81 -19.42 26.62
C ASN A 782 8.37 -17.96 26.84
N LYS A 783 7.05 -17.74 26.98
CA LYS A 783 6.45 -16.42 27.11
C LYS A 783 5.55 -16.33 28.33
N LEU A 784 5.62 -15.20 29.00
CA LEU A 784 4.73 -14.83 30.09
C LEU A 784 3.73 -13.78 29.61
N PHE A 785 2.44 -14.07 29.72
CA PHE A 785 1.37 -13.11 29.56
C PHE A 785 1.00 -12.50 30.90
N SER A 786 1.30 -11.23 31.10
CA SER A 786 1.21 -10.56 32.39
C SER A 786 0.20 -9.41 32.43
N TYR A 787 0.06 -8.80 33.55
CA TYR A 787 -0.69 -7.57 33.80
C TYR A 787 -0.21 -6.45 32.84
N GLY A 788 -1.09 -5.91 32.06
CA GLY A 788 -0.77 -4.98 30.96
C GLY A 788 -1.03 -5.59 29.59
N GLU A 789 -1.44 -6.89 29.57
CA GLU A 789 -1.90 -7.59 28.38
C GLU A 789 -0.81 -7.75 27.32
N LYS A 790 0.44 -7.90 27.76
CA LYS A 790 1.62 -8.08 26.90
C LYS A 790 2.31 -9.41 27.13
N TRP A 791 2.95 -9.92 26.07
CA TRP A 791 3.89 -11.01 26.16
C TRP A 791 5.28 -10.49 26.54
N THR A 792 5.94 -11.18 27.45
CA THR A 792 7.36 -10.97 27.77
C THR A 792 8.11 -12.30 27.73
N ASP A 793 9.40 -12.26 27.40
CA ASP A 793 10.25 -13.45 27.50
C ASP A 793 10.34 -13.90 28.97
N TYR A 794 10.24 -15.21 29.18
CA TYR A 794 10.31 -15.79 30.52
C TYR A 794 11.42 -16.83 30.60
N ASN A 795 12.44 -16.55 31.41
CA ASN A 795 13.61 -17.40 31.60
C ASN A 795 13.53 -18.37 32.82
N GLY A 796 12.36 -18.41 33.47
CA GLY A 796 12.14 -19.31 34.63
C GLY A 796 12.65 -18.78 35.95
N GLU A 797 13.23 -17.58 36.01
CA GLU A 797 13.60 -16.94 37.27
C GLU A 797 12.40 -16.16 37.81
N THR A 798 12.10 -16.36 39.08
CA THR A 798 11.13 -15.54 39.80
C THR A 798 11.69 -14.14 39.92
N ALA A 799 10.93 -13.14 39.50
CA ALA A 799 11.23 -11.77 39.87
C ALA A 799 11.32 -11.73 41.42
N ASP A 800 12.52 -11.48 41.93
CA ASP A 800 12.68 -11.15 43.34
C ASP A 800 11.85 -9.89 43.60
N PRO A 801 10.87 -9.89 44.49
CA PRO A 801 10.06 -8.72 44.77
C PRO A 801 10.88 -7.50 45.24
N ASP A 802 12.19 -7.66 45.45
CA ASP A 802 13.14 -6.60 45.79
C ASP A 802 14.18 -6.30 44.69
N GLN A 803 14.23 -7.06 43.58
CA GLN A 803 14.95 -6.67 42.39
C GLN A 803 14.03 -5.82 41.53
N THR A 804 14.14 -4.53 41.71
CA THR A 804 13.81 -3.58 40.65
C THR A 804 14.69 -3.95 39.44
N ASP A 805 14.08 -4.34 38.30
CA ASP A 805 14.73 -4.31 36.99
C ASP A 805 15.56 -3.02 36.92
N PRO A 806 16.75 -3.03 36.26
CA PRO A 806 17.40 -1.77 35.95
C PRO A 806 16.33 -0.94 35.26
N PRO A 807 15.96 0.25 35.76
CA PRO A 807 14.79 0.97 35.30
C PRO A 807 14.93 1.09 33.79
N ALA A 808 13.92 0.65 33.04
CA ALA A 808 13.70 1.15 31.71
C ALA A 808 13.95 2.65 31.84
N ASP A 809 14.82 3.24 30.99
CA ASP A 809 15.17 4.65 31.10
C ASP A 809 13.89 5.45 31.33
N THR A 810 13.69 5.89 32.58
CA THR A 810 12.52 6.65 33.00
C THR A 810 12.93 8.03 33.43
N TYR A 811 12.04 9.00 33.34
CA TYR A 811 12.26 10.33 33.86
C TYR A 811 11.03 10.88 34.59
N ASN A 812 11.23 11.89 35.41
CA ASN A 812 10.17 12.52 36.16
C ASN A 812 9.57 13.68 35.36
N VAL A 813 8.25 13.74 35.36
CA VAL A 813 7.46 14.85 34.83
C VAL A 813 6.69 15.48 35.95
N TYR A 814 6.75 16.79 36.06
CA TYR A 814 6.10 17.55 37.10
C TYR A 814 4.92 18.38 36.57
N PHE A 815 3.90 18.53 37.35
CA PHE A 815 2.70 19.28 37.04
C PHE A 815 2.34 20.22 38.19
N ASP A 816 2.29 21.52 37.94
CA ASP A 816 1.81 22.52 38.87
C ASP A 816 0.28 22.67 38.73
N ASN A 817 -0.43 22.17 39.73
CA ASN A 817 -1.88 22.15 39.75
C ASN A 817 -2.51 23.48 40.25
N SER A 818 -1.73 24.52 40.53
CA SER A 818 -2.21 25.75 41.19
C SER A 818 -3.29 26.46 40.37
N ASN A 819 -3.23 26.40 39.07
CA ASN A 819 -4.21 27.03 38.19
C ASN A 819 -5.33 26.12 37.73
N ASN A 820 -5.09 24.82 37.69
CA ASN A 820 -6.05 23.81 37.18
C ASN A 820 -6.99 23.34 38.30
N ASN A 821 -6.54 23.35 39.57
CA ASN A 821 -7.30 22.94 40.74
C ASN A 821 -7.89 21.52 40.61
N PHE A 822 -7.16 20.58 39.97
CA PHE A 822 -7.58 19.19 39.89
C PHE A 822 -7.60 18.53 41.26
N SER A 823 -8.68 17.85 41.62
CA SER A 823 -8.82 17.18 42.91
C SER A 823 -7.95 15.94 42.99
N ASN A 824 -7.82 15.24 41.87
CA ASN A 824 -7.00 14.04 41.71
C ASN A 824 -6.22 14.10 40.39
N PRO A 825 -5.05 14.72 40.33
CA PRO A 825 -4.28 14.83 39.12
C PRO A 825 -3.79 13.48 38.58
N TYR A 826 -4.03 13.22 37.31
CA TYR A 826 -3.57 12.08 36.55
C TYR A 826 -2.77 12.56 35.36
N ILE A 827 -1.85 11.74 34.88
CA ILE A 827 -1.13 11.92 33.62
C ILE A 827 -1.39 10.72 32.71
N TYR A 828 -1.88 11.01 31.52
CA TYR A 828 -1.95 10.07 30.41
C TYR A 828 -0.85 10.42 29.45
N TYR A 829 -0.01 9.45 29.04
CA TYR A 829 1.18 9.68 28.23
C TYR A 829 1.28 8.66 27.12
N TRP A 830 1.91 9.06 26.00
CA TRP A 830 2.08 8.22 24.81
C TRP A 830 3.28 8.66 23.98
N ARG A 831 3.67 7.83 22.98
CA ARG A 831 4.69 8.15 22.00
C ARG A 831 4.05 8.87 20.81
N SER A 832 4.54 10.04 20.40
CA SER A 832 3.99 10.80 19.26
C SER A 832 4.11 10.06 17.93
N LYS A 833 4.99 9.07 17.83
CA LYS A 833 5.30 8.34 16.60
C LYS A 833 4.71 6.94 16.50
N THR A 834 4.24 6.34 17.57
CA THR A 834 3.94 4.90 17.59
C THR A 834 2.73 4.48 18.39
N ASP A 835 2.05 5.35 19.18
CA ASP A 835 1.09 4.81 20.15
C ASP A 835 -0.06 5.73 20.57
N ASN A 836 -1.19 5.11 20.93
CA ASN A 836 -2.38 5.70 21.55
C ASN A 836 -2.36 5.65 23.08
N GLY A 837 -1.20 5.53 23.71
CA GLY A 837 -1.01 5.44 25.14
C GLY A 837 -1.02 4.00 25.67
N GLU A 838 -0.02 3.65 26.48
CA GLU A 838 0.11 2.30 27.06
C GLU A 838 -0.91 2.04 28.18
N ASP A 839 -1.40 3.11 28.82
CA ASP A 839 -2.42 3.02 29.86
C ASP A 839 -3.80 3.39 29.34
N THR A 840 -4.83 2.75 29.90
CA THR A 840 -6.21 3.17 29.65
C THR A 840 -6.45 4.56 30.24
N TRP A 841 -7.16 5.42 29.48
CA TRP A 841 -7.60 6.72 30.02
C TRP A 841 -8.28 6.58 31.40
N PRO A 842 -7.92 7.38 32.39
CA PRO A 842 -7.18 8.65 32.36
C PRO A 842 -5.66 8.54 32.62
N GLY A 843 -5.03 7.41 32.45
CA GLY A 843 -3.62 7.19 32.72
C GLY A 843 -3.32 6.86 34.18
N ILE A 844 -2.12 7.26 34.65
CA ILE A 844 -1.68 6.97 36.00
C ILE A 844 -1.90 8.15 36.96
N PRO A 845 -2.22 7.92 38.24
CA PRO A 845 -2.36 8.99 39.22
C PRO A 845 -0.97 9.61 39.53
N MET A 846 -0.91 10.93 39.53
CA MET A 846 0.29 11.67 39.91
C MET A 846 0.43 11.74 41.44
N LYS A 847 1.65 11.55 41.94
CA LYS A 847 1.95 11.68 43.35
C LYS A 847 2.16 13.15 43.70
N LYS A 848 1.57 13.60 44.81
CA LYS A 848 1.85 14.94 45.36
C LYS A 848 3.32 15.01 45.75
N TYR A 849 4.07 15.94 45.18
CA TYR A 849 5.50 16.08 45.38
C TYR A 849 5.81 17.20 46.40
N LYS A 850 5.40 18.42 46.11
CA LYS A 850 5.60 19.58 46.97
C LYS A 850 4.52 20.63 46.67
N ASP A 851 3.97 21.26 47.70
CA ASP A 851 2.90 22.29 47.60
C ASP A 851 1.74 21.86 46.68
N ASN A 852 1.53 22.53 45.55
CA ASN A 852 0.57 22.15 44.51
C ASN A 852 1.22 21.46 43.29
N VAL A 853 2.47 21.05 43.43
CA VAL A 853 3.21 20.30 42.37
C VAL A 853 3.01 18.81 42.61
N TYR A 854 2.67 18.12 41.50
CA TYR A 854 2.52 16.69 41.41
C TYR A 854 3.56 16.13 40.46
N MET A 855 3.96 14.89 40.66
CA MET A 855 5.02 14.21 39.91
C MET A 855 4.54 12.84 39.45
N ALA A 856 4.95 12.44 38.25
CA ALA A 856 4.88 11.07 37.76
C ALA A 856 6.20 10.68 37.11
N THR A 857 6.56 9.41 37.22
CA THR A 857 7.71 8.82 36.54
C THR A 857 7.20 8.07 35.35
N ILE A 858 7.70 8.42 34.15
CA ILE A 858 7.25 7.84 32.87
C ILE A 858 8.45 7.36 32.05
N PRO A 859 8.30 6.42 31.10
CA PRO A 859 9.39 5.96 30.24
C PRO A 859 9.97 7.08 29.38
N THR A 860 11.28 7.06 29.14
CA THR A 860 12.00 8.12 28.38
C THR A 860 11.62 8.19 26.90
N ASP A 861 11.05 7.15 26.36
CA ASP A 861 10.58 7.06 24.96
C ASP A 861 9.16 7.63 24.74
N HIS A 862 8.51 8.11 25.82
CA HIS A 862 7.21 8.77 25.74
C HIS A 862 7.40 10.29 25.75
N ASP A 863 6.90 10.94 24.71
CA ASP A 863 7.13 12.36 24.44
C ASP A 863 5.85 13.23 24.45
N MET A 864 4.68 12.62 24.72
CA MET A 864 3.39 13.29 24.77
C MET A 864 2.65 13.00 26.06
N CYS A 865 1.89 13.95 26.55
CA CYS A 865 1.01 13.74 27.70
C CYS A 865 -0.25 14.63 27.73
N ILE A 866 -1.19 14.23 28.59
CA ILE A 866 -2.33 15.02 29.04
C ILE A 866 -2.39 14.92 30.57
N PHE A 867 -2.56 16.06 31.25
CA PHE A 867 -2.92 16.08 32.67
C PHE A 867 -4.44 16.19 32.83
N SER A 868 -5.02 15.43 33.73
CA SER A 868 -6.48 15.42 33.96
C SER A 868 -6.84 15.27 35.44
N ASP A 869 -8.05 15.66 35.79
CA ASP A 869 -8.68 15.36 37.07
C ASP A 869 -9.41 14.02 36.99
N ASN A 870 -8.66 12.91 37.09
CA ASN A 870 -9.17 11.54 36.98
C ASN A 870 -10.11 11.35 35.76
N GLY A 871 -9.70 11.87 34.59
CA GLY A 871 -10.45 11.76 33.34
C GLY A 871 -11.60 12.78 33.17
N GLY A 872 -11.76 13.71 34.13
CA GLY A 872 -12.70 14.83 34.04
C GLY A 872 -12.13 16.02 33.26
N ASN A 873 -11.96 17.17 33.95
CA ASN A 873 -11.27 18.33 33.35
C ASN A 873 -9.84 17.95 32.98
N GLN A 874 -9.35 18.42 31.84
CA GLN A 874 -8.04 18.03 31.34
C GLN A 874 -7.32 19.18 30.63
N THR A 875 -5.99 19.10 30.56
CA THR A 875 -5.16 19.93 29.70
C THR A 875 -5.28 19.49 28.24
N PHE A 876 -4.78 20.31 27.32
CA PHE A 876 -4.55 19.84 25.95
C PHE A 876 -3.38 18.85 25.91
N ASN A 877 -3.21 18.17 24.77
CA ASN A 877 -2.04 17.36 24.48
C ASN A 877 -0.79 18.21 24.60
N GLN A 878 0.19 17.74 25.36
CA GLN A 878 1.45 18.42 25.58
C GLN A 878 2.60 17.56 25.06
N THR A 879 3.55 18.18 24.38
CA THR A 879 4.83 17.53 24.08
C THR A 879 5.75 17.71 25.27
N ILE A 880 6.28 16.61 25.80
CA ILE A 880 7.16 16.61 26.96
C ILE A 880 8.59 16.94 26.51
N PRO A 881 9.22 18.03 27.01
CA PRO A 881 10.55 18.42 26.53
C PRO A 881 11.68 17.48 26.99
N GLY A 882 11.43 16.62 27.95
CA GLY A 882 12.40 15.67 28.51
C GLY A 882 12.36 15.56 30.04
N ALA A 883 13.41 15.03 30.60
CA ALA A 883 13.55 14.81 32.06
C ALA A 883 13.55 16.12 32.88
N ASP A 884 12.87 16.08 34.02
CA ASP A 884 12.85 17.16 35.02
C ASP A 884 12.26 18.47 34.53
N TYR A 885 11.22 18.40 33.71
CA TYR A 885 10.40 19.54 33.32
C TYR A 885 9.10 19.59 34.13
N ILE A 886 8.67 20.81 34.47
CA ILE A 886 7.38 21.07 35.11
C ILE A 886 6.45 21.79 34.11
N TYR A 887 5.23 21.29 34.00
CA TYR A 887 4.16 21.98 33.28
C TYR A 887 3.44 22.93 34.23
N ARG A 888 3.58 24.23 33.98
CA ARG A 888 3.06 25.30 34.83
C ARG A 888 2.51 26.42 33.94
N ASN A 889 1.31 26.94 34.27
CA ASN A 889 0.68 28.07 33.58
C ASN A 889 0.53 27.87 32.05
N GLY A 890 0.37 26.63 31.60
CA GLY A 890 0.26 26.34 30.18
C GLY A 890 1.57 26.17 29.43
N ALA A 891 2.73 26.18 30.12
CA ALA A 891 4.05 26.04 29.51
C ALA A 891 4.94 25.07 30.27
N TRP A 892 5.97 24.56 29.60
CA TRP A 892 7.00 23.72 30.19
C TRP A 892 8.19 24.55 30.64
N GLU A 893 8.66 24.34 31.86
CA GLU A 893 9.85 24.94 32.42
C GLU A 893 10.77 23.82 32.97
N LYS A 894 12.10 24.02 32.94
CA LYS A 894 12.99 23.06 33.61
C LYS A 894 12.81 23.19 35.11
N TYR A 895 12.56 22.06 35.78
CA TYR A 895 12.36 22.03 37.23
C TYR A 895 13.69 21.92 37.95
N ASP A 896 14.10 22.99 38.67
CA ASP A 896 15.32 23.00 39.52
C ASP A 896 14.92 23.09 40.99
N GLU A 897 15.25 22.08 41.77
CA GLU A 897 14.93 22.00 43.23
C GLU A 897 15.55 23.13 44.07
N ALA A 898 16.57 23.83 43.54
CA ALA A 898 17.35 24.81 44.31
C ALA A 898 16.76 26.23 44.34
N GLU A 899 15.74 26.53 43.51
CA GLU A 899 15.16 27.87 43.43
C GLU A 899 13.70 27.96 43.91
N VAL A 900 13.42 27.72 45.17
CA VAL A 900 12.13 28.19 45.74
C VAL A 900 12.36 28.75 47.13
N THR A 901 12.76 30.01 47.18
CA THR A 901 12.47 30.86 48.31
C THR A 901 11.34 31.83 47.92
N PRO A 902 10.27 32.00 48.70
CA PRO A 902 9.13 32.80 48.28
C PRO A 902 9.45 34.28 48.37
N THR A 903 9.38 34.99 47.25
CA THR A 903 9.31 36.44 47.25
C THR A 903 7.93 36.88 46.83
N GLN A 904 7.32 37.71 47.69
CA GLN A 904 6.04 38.39 47.50
C GLN A 904 6.05 39.34 46.29
N PRO A 905 4.90 39.66 45.68
CA PRO A 905 4.81 40.36 44.43
C PRO A 905 5.20 41.83 44.56
N SER A 906 6.13 42.29 43.75
CA SER A 906 6.33 43.68 43.49
C SER A 906 5.44 44.14 42.33
N THR A 907 4.58 45.12 42.64
CA THR A 907 3.89 45.95 41.68
C THR A 907 4.92 46.77 40.95
N ASP A 908 5.00 46.58 39.59
CA ASP A 908 5.18 47.70 38.64
C ASP A 908 4.91 47.23 37.23
N GLY A 909 4.15 48.04 36.50
CA GLY A 909 3.60 47.71 35.20
C GLY A 909 4.67 47.65 34.12
N ASP A 910 4.50 46.68 33.27
CA ASP A 910 4.98 46.75 31.90
C ASP A 910 3.91 46.21 30.95
N SER A 911 3.70 46.96 29.88
CA SER A 911 2.71 46.65 28.85
C SER A 911 3.04 45.35 28.18
N THR A 912 2.24 44.30 28.44
CA THR A 912 2.36 43.02 27.77
C THR A 912 2.04 43.21 26.29
N GLN A 913 3.05 43.13 25.46
CA GLN A 913 2.86 43.04 24.01
C GLN A 913 2.38 41.64 23.62
N ILE A 914 1.36 41.59 22.76
CA ILE A 914 0.81 40.35 22.21
C ILE A 914 1.27 40.21 20.77
N LEU A 915 1.81 39.04 20.40
CA LEU A 915 2.19 38.73 19.05
C LEU A 915 0.93 38.30 18.26
N VAL A 916 0.58 39.06 17.24
CA VAL A 916 -0.61 38.79 16.42
C VAL A 916 -0.32 37.60 15.50
N GLY A 917 -1.19 36.62 15.55
CA GLY A 917 -1.05 35.34 14.90
C GLY A 917 -0.68 34.20 15.85
N ASP A 918 -0.18 34.49 17.03
CA ASP A 918 0.14 33.51 18.09
C ASP A 918 -1.06 33.42 19.06
N ALA A 919 -2.07 32.68 18.62
CA ALA A 919 -3.35 32.55 19.34
C ALA A 919 -3.29 31.61 20.55
N ASN A 920 -2.26 30.78 20.63
CA ASN A 920 -2.02 29.83 21.72
C ASN A 920 -0.97 30.34 22.72
N PHE A 921 -0.33 31.50 22.42
CA PHE A 921 0.72 32.12 23.22
C PHE A 921 1.97 31.25 23.46
N ASP A 922 2.34 30.40 22.50
CA ASP A 922 3.55 29.59 22.59
C ASP A 922 4.80 30.30 22.05
N GLY A 923 4.65 31.52 21.54
CA GLY A 923 5.69 32.37 20.99
C GLY A 923 6.04 32.08 19.53
N ILE A 924 5.31 31.17 18.89
CA ILE A 924 5.53 30.74 17.50
C ILE A 924 4.21 30.84 16.73
N ILE A 925 4.19 31.58 15.63
CA ILE A 925 3.02 31.63 14.75
C ILE A 925 3.06 30.42 13.82
N SER A 926 2.10 29.52 13.97
CA SER A 926 2.08 28.21 13.32
C SER A 926 0.67 27.79 12.84
N VAL A 927 0.56 26.63 12.24
CA VAL A 927 -0.72 26.03 11.82
C VAL A 927 -1.61 25.71 13.02
N SER A 928 -1.04 25.52 14.23
CA SER A 928 -1.83 25.27 15.44
C SER A 928 -2.65 26.49 15.83
N ASP A 929 -2.11 27.69 15.66
CA ASP A 929 -2.81 28.95 15.89
C ASP A 929 -3.92 29.18 14.89
N ALA A 930 -3.66 28.91 13.63
CA ALA A 930 -4.69 28.94 12.58
C ALA A 930 -5.84 28.00 12.91
N THR A 931 -5.55 26.81 13.45
CA THR A 931 -6.58 25.85 13.88
C THR A 931 -7.39 26.36 15.05
N LEU A 932 -6.77 27.03 16.04
CA LEU A 932 -7.47 27.64 17.15
C LEU A 932 -8.40 28.75 16.68
N VAL A 933 -7.92 29.63 15.80
CA VAL A 933 -8.72 30.72 15.20
C VAL A 933 -9.89 30.14 14.38
N GLN A 934 -9.68 29.08 13.60
CA GLN A 934 -10.77 28.39 12.88
C GLN A 934 -11.82 27.81 13.82
N ARG A 935 -11.39 27.20 14.92
CA ARG A 935 -12.31 26.65 15.93
C ARG A 935 -13.10 27.74 16.62
N CYS A 936 -12.50 28.90 16.90
CA CYS A 936 -13.20 30.04 17.44
C CYS A 936 -14.20 30.61 16.42
N ALA A 937 -13.83 30.74 15.16
CA ALA A 937 -14.70 31.19 14.09
C ALA A 937 -15.89 30.24 13.83
N ALA A 938 -15.71 28.94 14.10
CA ALA A 938 -16.76 27.90 14.01
C ALA A 938 -17.56 27.73 15.31
N GLU A 939 -17.41 28.61 16.29
CA GLU A 939 -18.06 28.58 17.61
C GLU A 939 -17.78 27.30 18.42
N LEU A 940 -16.72 26.54 18.09
CA LEU A 940 -16.27 25.33 18.77
C LEU A 940 -15.38 25.62 19.99
N THR A 941 -14.94 26.88 20.14
CA THR A 941 -14.22 27.40 21.30
C THR A 941 -14.48 28.88 21.44
N THR A 942 -14.22 29.49 22.62
CA THR A 942 -14.40 30.92 22.85
C THR A 942 -13.08 31.55 23.24
N PHE A 943 -12.67 32.61 22.58
CA PHE A 943 -11.48 33.39 22.87
C PHE A 943 -11.72 34.44 23.96
N ASN A 944 -10.82 34.52 24.92
CA ASN A 944 -10.74 35.61 25.86
C ASN A 944 -10.24 36.90 25.16
N ALA A 945 -10.11 38.03 25.92
CA ALA A 945 -9.74 39.33 25.35
C ALA A 945 -8.35 39.31 24.70
N LYS A 946 -7.36 38.60 25.28
CA LYS A 946 -5.99 38.52 24.75
C LYS A 946 -5.91 37.57 23.54
N GLU A 947 -6.60 36.45 23.59
CA GLU A 947 -6.69 35.52 22.47
C GLU A 947 -7.37 36.15 21.24
N LYS A 948 -8.36 37.00 21.47
CA LYS A 948 -8.99 37.79 20.40
C LYS A 948 -8.03 38.79 19.77
N LEU A 949 -7.17 39.45 20.54
CA LEU A 949 -6.14 40.35 20.03
C LEU A 949 -5.06 39.56 19.24
N ALA A 950 -4.67 38.37 19.72
CA ALA A 950 -3.74 37.54 19.02
C ALA A 950 -4.32 36.94 17.74
N GLY A 951 -5.59 36.56 17.76
CA GLY A 951 -6.27 35.91 16.64
C GLY A 951 -6.79 36.85 15.54
N ASP A 952 -6.96 38.16 15.82
CA ASP A 952 -7.45 39.16 14.84
C ASP A 952 -6.29 39.62 13.94
N CYS A 953 -5.94 38.81 13.00
CA CYS A 953 -4.81 39.04 12.11
C CYS A 953 -5.05 40.10 11.04
N ASN A 954 -6.30 40.38 10.70
CA ASN A 954 -6.65 41.39 9.71
C ASN A 954 -7.04 42.76 10.33
N GLY A 955 -7.22 42.84 11.65
CA GLY A 955 -7.53 44.01 12.43
C GLY A 955 -8.99 44.47 12.36
N ASP A 956 -9.92 43.64 11.93
CA ASP A 956 -11.34 43.99 11.79
C ASP A 956 -12.18 43.72 13.07
N LYS A 957 -11.58 43.21 14.11
CA LYS A 957 -12.15 42.83 15.43
C LYS A 957 -13.14 41.67 15.40
N ILE A 958 -13.10 40.85 14.33
CA ILE A 958 -13.93 39.68 14.15
C ILE A 958 -12.99 38.48 13.94
N ILE A 959 -13.06 37.50 14.81
CA ILE A 959 -12.30 36.23 14.61
C ILE A 959 -13.00 35.40 13.56
N SER A 960 -12.34 35.18 12.44
CA SER A 960 -12.90 34.55 11.25
C SER A 960 -11.89 33.62 10.55
N VAL A 961 -12.35 32.89 9.53
CA VAL A 961 -11.50 32.07 8.69
C VAL A 961 -10.47 32.91 7.90
N ALA A 962 -10.75 34.21 7.69
CA ALA A 962 -9.80 35.11 7.03
C ALA A 962 -8.52 35.31 7.86
N ASP A 963 -8.66 35.42 9.20
CA ASP A 963 -7.53 35.52 10.12
C ASP A 963 -6.70 34.24 10.16
N ALA A 964 -7.36 33.08 10.22
CA ALA A 964 -6.69 31.82 10.13
C ALA A 964 -5.90 31.64 8.82
N THR A 965 -6.43 32.18 7.72
CA THR A 965 -5.74 32.17 6.43
C THR A 965 -4.48 33.03 6.43
N LEU A 966 -4.49 34.18 7.16
CA LEU A 966 -3.31 35.05 7.31
C LEU A 966 -2.23 34.33 8.15
N ILE A 967 -2.61 33.64 9.21
CA ILE A 967 -1.69 32.81 10.02
C ILE A 967 -1.08 31.70 9.16
N GLN A 968 -1.89 30.99 8.37
CA GLN A 968 -1.41 29.93 7.48
C GLN A 968 -0.44 30.46 6.43
N LYS A 969 -0.70 31.64 5.86
CA LYS A 969 0.22 32.32 4.94
C LYS A 969 1.55 32.65 5.61
N TYR A 970 1.51 33.18 6.82
CA TYR A 970 2.72 33.50 7.60
C TYR A 970 3.53 32.23 7.92
N ALA A 971 2.88 31.18 8.39
CA ALA A 971 3.51 29.90 8.71
C ALA A 971 4.09 29.18 7.47
N ALA A 972 3.57 29.48 6.28
CA ALA A 972 4.06 28.96 5.00
C ALA A 972 5.05 29.91 4.31
N GLU A 973 5.58 30.91 5.02
CA GLU A 973 6.56 31.89 4.53
C GLU A 973 6.10 32.76 3.32
N PHE A 974 4.80 32.88 3.11
CA PHE A 974 4.26 33.82 2.15
C PHE A 974 4.34 35.24 2.71
N ASN A 975 5.18 36.09 2.13
CA ASN A 975 5.49 37.42 2.64
C ASN A 975 4.59 38.53 2.10
N GLU A 976 3.54 38.24 1.35
CA GLU A 976 2.65 39.25 0.76
C GLU A 976 1.31 39.31 1.50
N ASP A 977 0.88 40.52 1.85
CA ASP A 977 -0.45 40.84 2.41
C ASP A 977 -0.82 40.12 3.72
N LEU A 978 0.12 40.05 4.66
CA LEU A 978 -0.05 39.41 5.98
C LEU A 978 -0.81 40.23 7.01
N LYS A 979 -1.17 41.48 6.70
CA LYS A 979 -1.88 42.42 7.59
C LYS A 979 -1.11 42.63 8.90
N LEU A 980 -1.71 42.27 10.04
CA LEU A 980 -1.11 42.40 11.36
C LEU A 980 -0.34 41.17 11.81
N THR A 981 -0.43 40.06 11.08
CA THR A 981 0.19 38.79 11.46
C THR A 981 1.71 38.93 11.59
N GLY A 982 2.28 38.49 12.70
CA GLY A 982 3.71 38.61 13.00
C GLY A 982 4.10 39.97 13.60
N THR A 983 3.16 40.88 13.89
CA THR A 983 3.41 42.13 14.60
C THR A 983 3.00 42.04 16.06
N TYR A 984 3.54 42.95 16.89
CA TYR A 984 3.18 43.04 18.31
C TYR A 984 2.17 44.15 18.54
N VAL A 985 1.11 43.87 19.31
CA VAL A 985 0.11 44.85 19.76
C VAL A 985 0.08 44.89 21.30
N ASN A 986 -0.29 46.03 21.85
CA ASN A 986 -0.43 46.18 23.32
C ASN A 986 -1.76 45.53 23.78
N ALA A 987 -1.70 44.77 24.88
CA ALA A 987 -2.83 44.06 25.47
C ALA A 987 -3.79 45.03 26.17
#